data_ac0400fe66c657bbf2c743472bee4ae8
#
_entry.id   ac0400fe66c657bbf2c743472bee4ae8
#
_cell.length_a   1.000
_cell.length_b   1.000
_cell.length_c   1.000
_cell.angle_alpha   90.00
_cell.angle_beta   90.00
_cell.angle_gamma   90.00
#
_symmetry.space_group_name_H-M   'P 1'
#
loop_
_entity.id
_entity.type
_entity.pdbx_description
1 polymer ?
#
loop_
_entity_poly.entity_id
_entity_poly.type
_entity_poly.pdbx_seq_one_letter_code
_entity_poly.pdbx_strand_id
1 'polypeptide(L)'
;MKTVSDIFGTLVFDDRQMKARLPHDVYISLKKTIDEGGSLDNQVANVVADAMKDWAIEHGATHFTHWFQPLTGITAEKHDSFITPSPDGGVIMEFSGKELIQGEPDASSFPSGGLRATFEARGYTAWDPTSYAFIKDKALCIPTAFCSYGGEALDKKTPLLRSMQALNKQAMRVLKLFGNTDVKCVRTSVGPEQEYFLVDRAMYRKRKDLIFCGRTLFGARPPKGQEMDDHYFGAIKPCVAEYMADLNEELWKLGILAKTEHNEVAPAQHELAPIYTTTNIATDHNQLTMEIMQKVAARHGLVCLLHEKPFDGVNGSGKHNNWSMATDTGVNLLTPGETPHENAQFLLFLCAVIQAVDDYQDLLRISVATAGNDHRLGANEAPPAVVSIFLGDELTAILDAIEKDEPYSGTEKTVMKLGAHVLPKFLRDTTDRNRTSPFAFTGNKFEFRMLGSANSIACCNIMLNAAVAESLRQYADKLEKAKDFDAALHSLIRQTIKDHKRIIFNGNGYDDAWIKEATEVRGLLNLRTTPDAMPYLLHEKNVKMLTSLKVMSEAEIRSRYEITLDNYRKIVNIEAETMVDMARRQILPAVEKFSSKLAQDIAVKKSIAPVVSGIYETTLVTRLSDLVEDIDAAVEDLAAALATFHKIDDVTESANMVRDVLLPKMAALRAPCDEAEQRTAEGCWPFPTYGDLLFGVE
;
A
#
# COMPACT_ATOMS: atom_id res chain seq x y z
N MET A 1 28.12 21.17 -10.09
CA MET A 1 26.99 20.49 -9.42
C MET A 1 26.46 19.47 -10.43
N LYS A 2 26.33 18.18 -10.08
CA LYS A 2 25.73 17.19 -10.99
C LYS A 2 24.25 17.51 -11.15
N THR A 3 23.72 17.38 -12.37
CA THR A 3 22.29 17.53 -12.65
C THR A 3 21.55 16.23 -12.31
N VAL A 4 20.22 16.28 -12.23
CA VAL A 4 19.39 15.05 -12.05
C VAL A 4 19.67 14.05 -13.17
N SER A 5 19.85 14.53 -14.42
CA SER A 5 20.19 13.67 -15.56
C SER A 5 21.53 12.94 -15.39
N ASP A 6 22.49 13.53 -14.67
CA ASP A 6 23.81 12.95 -14.44
C ASP A 6 23.78 11.83 -13.37
N ILE A 7 22.82 11.88 -12.44
CA ILE A 7 22.72 10.95 -11.32
C ILE A 7 21.65 9.86 -11.51
N PHE A 8 20.68 10.11 -12.39
CA PHE A 8 19.54 9.21 -12.57
C PHE A 8 19.96 7.82 -13.07
N GLY A 9 19.59 6.80 -12.28
CA GLY A 9 19.87 5.39 -12.58
C GLY A 9 21.34 5.01 -12.50
N THR A 10 22.19 5.82 -11.82
CA THR A 10 23.63 5.47 -11.69
C THR A 10 23.88 4.21 -10.87
N LEU A 11 22.95 3.85 -9.99
CA LEU A 11 23.01 2.63 -9.17
C LEU A 11 22.08 1.51 -9.68
N VAL A 12 21.74 1.53 -10.97
CA VAL A 12 20.86 0.53 -11.59
C VAL A 12 21.57 -0.12 -12.79
N PHE A 13 21.56 -1.44 -12.84
CA PHE A 13 22.03 -2.21 -14.01
C PHE A 13 20.92 -2.27 -15.06
N ASP A 14 20.61 -1.11 -15.63
CA ASP A 14 19.53 -0.90 -16.60
C ASP A 14 19.91 -1.30 -18.03
N ASP A 15 19.02 -1.07 -18.98
CA ASP A 15 19.25 -1.37 -20.40
C ASP A 15 20.49 -0.67 -20.97
N ARG A 16 20.83 0.53 -20.45
CA ARG A 16 22.05 1.26 -20.87
C ARG A 16 23.30 0.53 -20.41
N GLN A 17 23.34 0.05 -19.17
CA GLN A 17 24.47 -0.73 -18.63
C GLN A 17 24.58 -2.08 -19.32
N MET A 18 23.47 -2.79 -19.54
CA MET A 18 23.44 -4.05 -20.28
C MET A 18 24.02 -3.88 -21.69
N LYS A 19 23.59 -2.85 -22.41
CA LYS A 19 24.02 -2.56 -23.78
C LYS A 19 25.50 -2.17 -23.88
N ALA A 20 26.00 -1.49 -22.84
CA ALA A 20 27.39 -1.03 -22.79
C ALA A 20 28.38 -2.15 -22.39
N ARG A 21 27.95 -3.16 -21.61
CA ARG A 21 28.80 -4.13 -20.95
C ARG A 21 28.67 -5.56 -21.47
N LEU A 22 27.52 -5.90 -22.06
CA LEU A 22 27.32 -7.25 -22.61
C LEU A 22 27.75 -7.35 -24.07
N PRO A 23 28.30 -8.46 -24.51
CA PRO A 23 28.41 -8.78 -25.91
C PRO A 23 27.06 -8.67 -26.62
N HIS A 24 27.06 -8.22 -27.87
CA HIS A 24 25.81 -7.89 -28.58
C HIS A 24 24.82 -9.07 -28.67
N ASP A 25 25.33 -10.28 -28.94
CA ASP A 25 24.52 -11.52 -29.00
C ASP A 25 23.93 -11.91 -27.65
N VAL A 26 24.69 -11.76 -26.56
CA VAL A 26 24.22 -11.97 -25.19
C VAL A 26 23.13 -10.94 -24.82
N TYR A 27 23.34 -9.66 -25.15
CA TYR A 27 22.33 -8.61 -24.93
C TYR A 27 21.02 -8.92 -25.68
N ILE A 28 21.08 -9.30 -26.95
CA ILE A 28 19.89 -9.65 -27.74
C ILE A 28 19.19 -10.88 -27.17
N SER A 29 19.94 -11.92 -26.76
CA SER A 29 19.35 -13.10 -26.11
C SER A 29 18.64 -12.77 -24.81
N LEU A 30 19.27 -11.95 -23.95
CA LEU A 30 18.66 -11.48 -22.71
C LEU A 30 17.38 -10.65 -22.96
N LYS A 31 17.44 -9.71 -23.92
CA LYS A 31 16.26 -8.91 -24.29
C LYS A 31 15.12 -9.76 -24.81
N LYS A 32 15.40 -10.77 -25.60
CA LYS A 32 14.40 -11.72 -26.08
C LYS A 32 13.74 -12.45 -24.91
N THR A 33 14.52 -12.91 -23.93
CA THR A 33 13.98 -13.54 -22.70
C THR A 33 13.09 -12.58 -21.91
N ILE A 34 13.49 -11.31 -21.79
CA ILE A 34 12.72 -10.27 -21.10
C ILE A 34 11.39 -9.97 -21.81
N ASP A 35 11.39 -9.85 -23.13
CA ASP A 35 10.24 -9.41 -23.91
C ASP A 35 9.27 -10.55 -24.28
N GLU A 36 9.80 -11.75 -24.57
CA GLU A 36 9.01 -12.89 -25.04
C GLU A 36 8.79 -13.98 -23.96
N GLY A 37 9.55 -13.92 -22.87
CA GLY A 37 9.63 -14.99 -21.88
C GLY A 37 10.53 -16.15 -22.32
N GLY A 38 10.76 -17.10 -21.43
CA GLY A 38 11.58 -18.28 -21.68
C GLY A 38 12.68 -18.48 -20.63
N SER A 39 13.37 -19.59 -20.69
CA SER A 39 14.52 -19.86 -19.84
C SER A 39 15.78 -19.21 -20.42
N LEU A 40 16.56 -18.58 -19.57
CA LEU A 40 17.86 -18.06 -19.94
C LEU A 40 18.88 -19.22 -20.08
N ASP A 41 19.67 -19.20 -21.13
CA ASP A 41 20.79 -20.13 -21.30
C ASP A 41 21.85 -19.89 -20.21
N ASN A 42 22.41 -20.97 -19.64
CA ASN A 42 23.42 -20.86 -18.58
C ASN A 42 24.68 -20.12 -19.02
N GLN A 43 25.09 -20.20 -20.29
CA GLN A 43 26.24 -19.47 -20.79
C GLN A 43 25.94 -17.98 -20.85
N VAL A 44 24.74 -17.60 -21.31
CA VAL A 44 24.28 -16.21 -21.31
C VAL A 44 24.22 -15.70 -19.87
N ALA A 45 23.70 -16.48 -18.94
CA ALA A 45 23.60 -16.10 -17.52
C ALA A 45 24.99 -15.87 -16.88
N ASN A 46 26.00 -16.68 -17.20
CA ASN A 46 27.36 -16.47 -16.70
C ASN A 46 27.94 -15.13 -17.17
N VAL A 47 27.79 -14.79 -18.45
CA VAL A 47 28.28 -13.51 -18.98
C VAL A 47 27.54 -12.32 -18.35
N VAL A 48 26.24 -12.45 -18.14
CA VAL A 48 25.45 -11.40 -17.47
C VAL A 48 25.88 -11.24 -16.02
N ALA A 49 26.07 -12.35 -15.29
CA ALA A 49 26.49 -12.34 -13.89
C ALA A 49 27.87 -11.68 -13.71
N ASP A 50 28.82 -12.02 -14.57
CA ASP A 50 30.17 -11.43 -14.53
C ASP A 50 30.13 -9.92 -14.81
N ALA A 51 29.38 -9.49 -15.83
CA ALA A 51 29.19 -8.08 -16.14
C ALA A 51 28.49 -7.30 -14.99
N MET A 52 27.49 -7.91 -14.33
CA MET A 52 26.83 -7.33 -13.16
C MET A 52 27.79 -7.18 -11.98
N LYS A 53 28.59 -8.22 -11.71
CA LYS A 53 29.59 -8.21 -10.63
C LYS A 53 30.63 -7.11 -10.86
N ASP A 54 31.21 -7.05 -12.06
CA ASP A 54 32.21 -6.04 -12.38
C ASP A 54 31.66 -4.63 -12.25
N TRP A 55 30.47 -4.39 -12.76
CA TRP A 55 29.76 -3.13 -12.57
C TRP A 55 29.50 -2.82 -11.08
N ALA A 56 29.08 -3.80 -10.30
CA ALA A 56 28.81 -3.62 -8.88
C ALA A 56 30.08 -3.29 -8.09
N ILE A 57 31.21 -3.97 -8.38
CA ILE A 57 32.52 -3.71 -7.76
C ILE A 57 33.03 -2.31 -8.11
N GLU A 58 32.87 -1.84 -9.35
CA GLU A 58 33.20 -0.47 -9.77
C GLU A 58 32.43 0.58 -8.94
N HIS A 59 31.22 0.25 -8.45
CA HIS A 59 30.39 1.09 -7.59
C HIS A 59 30.60 0.81 -6.08
N GLY A 60 31.62 0.02 -5.73
CA GLY A 60 32.01 -0.26 -4.34
C GLY A 60 31.19 -1.34 -3.64
N ALA A 61 30.47 -2.16 -4.38
CA ALA A 61 29.78 -3.32 -3.81
C ALA A 61 30.78 -4.44 -3.48
N THR A 62 30.54 -5.11 -2.35
CA THR A 62 31.35 -6.25 -1.87
C THR A 62 30.53 -7.53 -1.73
N HIS A 63 29.21 -7.38 -1.76
CA HIS A 63 28.24 -8.44 -1.56
C HIS A 63 27.16 -8.38 -2.64
N PHE A 64 26.43 -9.49 -2.79
CA PHE A 64 25.19 -9.56 -3.54
C PHE A 64 24.08 -10.13 -2.65
N THR A 65 22.83 -9.92 -3.04
CA THR A 65 21.67 -10.50 -2.39
C THR A 65 20.57 -10.76 -3.41
N HIS A 66 19.88 -11.87 -3.25
CA HIS A 66 18.59 -12.08 -3.87
C HIS A 66 17.54 -11.28 -3.09
N TRP A 67 17.10 -10.19 -3.69
CA TRP A 67 16.14 -9.25 -3.10
C TRP A 67 14.74 -9.62 -3.56
N PHE A 68 13.81 -9.83 -2.62
CA PHE A 68 12.44 -10.19 -2.94
C PHE A 68 11.43 -9.57 -1.98
N GLN A 69 10.14 -9.65 -2.36
CA GLN A 69 9.01 -9.13 -1.59
C GLN A 69 8.35 -10.27 -0.81
N PRO A 70 8.59 -10.41 0.50
CA PRO A 70 8.01 -11.48 1.32
C PRO A 70 6.51 -11.27 1.50
N LEU A 71 5.80 -12.30 2.00
CA LEU A 71 4.38 -12.19 2.36
C LEU A 71 4.16 -11.22 3.52
N THR A 72 5.15 -11.08 4.40
CA THR A 72 5.17 -10.15 5.54
C THR A 72 6.39 -9.25 5.49
N GLY A 73 6.27 -8.02 5.96
CA GLY A 73 7.35 -7.03 5.91
C GLY A 73 7.48 -6.33 4.54
N ILE A 74 8.53 -5.53 4.37
CA ILE A 74 8.74 -4.70 3.17
C ILE A 74 9.57 -5.47 2.15
N THR A 75 10.80 -5.85 2.51
CA THR A 75 11.76 -6.57 1.67
C THR A 75 12.45 -7.67 2.45
N ALA A 76 13.00 -8.66 1.72
CA ALA A 76 13.81 -9.74 2.30
C ALA A 76 15.15 -9.83 1.57
N GLU A 77 16.22 -10.02 2.33
CA GLU A 77 17.60 -10.01 1.86
C GLU A 77 18.45 -10.98 2.69
N LYS A 78 19.41 -11.63 2.01
CA LYS A 78 20.50 -12.39 2.63
C LYS A 78 21.77 -12.10 1.84
N HIS A 79 22.70 -11.36 2.43
CA HIS A 79 23.89 -10.89 1.76
C HIS A 79 24.97 -11.96 1.74
N ASP A 80 25.45 -12.33 0.56
CA ASP A 80 26.59 -13.19 0.35
C ASP A 80 27.74 -12.36 -0.28
N SER A 81 28.99 -12.58 0.17
CA SER A 81 30.15 -11.89 -0.41
C SER A 81 30.53 -12.50 -1.74
N PHE A 82 31.08 -11.70 -2.66
CA PHE A 82 31.65 -12.19 -3.93
C PHE A 82 32.94 -13.01 -3.75
N ILE A 83 33.46 -13.16 -2.53
CA ILE A 83 34.75 -13.83 -2.32
C ILE A 83 34.70 -15.33 -2.56
N THR A 84 35.68 -15.85 -3.34
CA THR A 84 35.91 -17.27 -3.51
C THR A 84 37.40 -17.56 -3.18
N PRO A 85 37.69 -18.62 -2.41
CA PRO A 85 39.09 -18.96 -2.09
C PRO A 85 39.92 -19.23 -3.37
N SER A 86 41.13 -18.65 -3.44
CA SER A 86 42.09 -18.93 -4.47
C SER A 86 43.04 -20.06 -4.03
N PRO A 87 43.57 -20.90 -4.95
CA PRO A 87 44.47 -22.00 -4.62
C PRO A 87 45.78 -21.57 -3.94
N ASP A 88 46.18 -20.33 -4.08
CA ASP A 88 47.39 -19.74 -3.46
C ASP A 88 47.15 -19.21 -2.04
N GLY A 89 45.95 -19.41 -1.47
CA GLY A 89 45.56 -18.97 -0.15
C GLY A 89 45.03 -17.53 -0.10
N GLY A 90 44.86 -16.88 -1.25
CA GLY A 90 44.18 -15.61 -1.41
C GLY A 90 42.68 -15.76 -1.65
N VAL A 91 42.05 -14.68 -2.15
CA VAL A 91 40.66 -14.66 -2.58
C VAL A 91 40.52 -14.00 -3.96
N ILE A 92 39.55 -14.45 -4.71
CA ILE A 92 39.07 -13.80 -5.93
C ILE A 92 37.65 -13.35 -5.76
N MET A 93 37.20 -12.41 -6.58
CA MET A 93 35.81 -11.96 -6.63
C MET A 93 35.12 -12.69 -7.78
N GLU A 94 34.12 -13.52 -7.44
CA GLU A 94 33.41 -14.36 -8.40
C GLU A 94 31.90 -14.24 -8.18
N PHE A 95 31.14 -14.32 -9.27
CA PHE A 95 29.69 -14.39 -9.25
C PHE A 95 29.24 -15.15 -10.51
N SER A 96 28.69 -16.32 -10.31
CA SER A 96 28.32 -17.22 -11.41
C SER A 96 26.89 -17.00 -11.90
N GLY A 97 26.62 -17.42 -13.14
CA GLY A 97 25.27 -17.44 -13.68
C GLY A 97 24.30 -18.32 -12.87
N LYS A 98 24.82 -19.38 -12.23
CA LYS A 98 24.01 -20.20 -11.30
C LYS A 98 23.58 -19.37 -10.10
N GLU A 99 24.47 -18.62 -9.48
CA GLU A 99 24.19 -17.74 -8.36
C GLU A 99 23.28 -16.58 -8.76
N LEU A 100 23.36 -16.08 -9.99
CA LEU A 100 22.44 -15.08 -10.52
C LEU A 100 21.02 -15.65 -10.66
N ILE A 101 20.88 -16.82 -11.29
CA ILE A 101 19.57 -17.39 -11.64
C ILE A 101 18.83 -17.91 -10.41
N GLN A 102 19.55 -18.56 -9.47
CA GLN A 102 18.95 -19.33 -8.39
C GLN A 102 19.72 -19.16 -7.09
N GLY A 103 18.97 -18.91 -6.00
CA GLY A 103 19.45 -19.03 -4.63
C GLY A 103 18.68 -20.12 -3.88
N GLU A 104 19.28 -20.62 -2.79
CA GLU A 104 18.70 -21.64 -1.94
C GLU A 104 18.66 -21.18 -0.48
N PRO A 105 17.85 -20.12 -0.15
CA PRO A 105 17.76 -19.64 1.21
C PRO A 105 17.03 -20.63 2.12
N ASP A 106 17.28 -20.51 3.42
CA ASP A 106 16.49 -21.21 4.44
C ASP A 106 15.09 -20.58 4.52
N ALA A 107 14.06 -21.35 4.16
CA ALA A 107 12.67 -20.93 4.17
C ALA A 107 11.97 -21.17 5.52
N SER A 108 12.64 -21.78 6.50
CA SER A 108 12.02 -22.14 7.80
C SER A 108 11.58 -20.91 8.62
N SER A 109 12.24 -19.76 8.40
CA SER A 109 11.92 -18.51 9.09
C SER A 109 10.82 -17.69 8.42
N PHE A 110 10.36 -18.06 7.21
CA PHE A 110 9.33 -17.31 6.49
C PHE A 110 7.94 -17.89 6.76
N PRO A 111 6.91 -17.03 6.91
CA PRO A 111 5.53 -17.47 6.99
C PRO A 111 5.13 -18.27 5.76
N SER A 112 4.63 -19.49 5.94
CA SER A 112 4.24 -20.35 4.82
C SER A 112 2.73 -20.68 4.77
N GLY A 113 1.98 -20.39 5.86
CA GLY A 113 0.55 -20.65 5.92
C GLY A 113 0.21 -22.11 5.53
N GLY A 114 1.02 -23.06 6.01
CA GLY A 114 0.84 -24.48 5.73
C GLY A 114 1.41 -24.99 4.40
N LEU A 115 1.99 -24.12 3.56
CA LEU A 115 2.61 -24.55 2.29
C LEU A 115 3.90 -25.37 2.46
N ARG A 116 4.54 -25.25 3.61
CA ARG A 116 5.80 -25.92 3.90
C ARG A 116 5.59 -26.95 5.02
N ALA A 117 6.05 -28.18 4.82
CA ALA A 117 6.11 -29.14 5.90
C ALA A 117 7.12 -28.70 6.96
N THR A 118 6.88 -29.06 8.23
CA THR A 118 7.69 -28.62 9.37
C THR A 118 9.18 -28.96 9.24
N PHE A 119 9.49 -30.08 8.59
CA PHE A 119 10.88 -30.54 8.36
C PHE A 119 11.55 -29.95 7.14
N GLU A 120 10.82 -29.24 6.25
CA GLU A 120 11.39 -28.60 5.07
C GLU A 120 12.01 -27.26 5.47
N ALA A 121 13.30 -27.11 5.21
CA ALA A 121 14.03 -25.86 5.47
C ALA A 121 14.35 -25.08 4.18
N ARG A 122 14.51 -25.79 3.04
CA ARG A 122 14.96 -25.18 1.79
C ARG A 122 13.82 -24.46 1.06
N GLY A 123 14.10 -23.24 0.58
CA GLY A 123 13.33 -22.55 -0.44
C GLY A 123 14.20 -22.20 -1.62
N TYR A 124 13.62 -21.63 -2.66
CA TYR A 124 14.33 -21.20 -3.86
C TYR A 124 13.96 -19.75 -4.19
N THR A 125 15.00 -18.95 -4.51
CA THR A 125 14.82 -17.69 -5.20
C THR A 125 15.12 -17.87 -6.68
N ALA A 126 14.40 -17.17 -7.54
CA ALA A 126 14.61 -17.19 -8.99
C ALA A 126 14.71 -15.76 -9.52
N TRP A 127 15.77 -15.46 -10.26
CA TRP A 127 15.98 -14.15 -10.86
C TRP A 127 14.79 -13.72 -11.74
N ASP A 128 14.34 -12.47 -11.54
CA ASP A 128 13.38 -11.81 -12.43
C ASP A 128 14.13 -10.86 -13.37
N PRO A 129 14.40 -11.25 -14.62
CA PRO A 129 15.10 -10.39 -15.56
C PRO A 129 14.27 -9.21 -16.06
N THR A 130 12.97 -9.14 -15.75
CA THR A 130 12.08 -8.04 -16.12
C THR A 130 12.16 -6.86 -15.16
N SER A 131 12.90 -7.00 -14.04
CA SER A 131 13.22 -5.94 -13.09
C SER A 131 14.74 -5.78 -12.98
N TYR A 132 15.21 -4.54 -12.93
CA TYR A 132 16.65 -4.26 -12.96
C TYR A 132 17.31 -4.52 -11.61
N ALA A 133 18.51 -5.12 -11.64
CA ALA A 133 19.38 -5.20 -10.47
C ALA A 133 19.89 -3.80 -10.12
N PHE A 134 20.12 -3.55 -8.84
CA PHE A 134 20.52 -2.23 -8.33
C PHE A 134 21.52 -2.36 -7.17
N ILE A 135 22.22 -1.28 -6.86
CA ILE A 135 23.15 -1.24 -5.73
C ILE A 135 22.53 -0.46 -4.57
N LYS A 136 22.48 -1.09 -3.42
CA LYS A 136 22.04 -0.51 -2.16
C LYS A 136 22.99 -0.96 -1.05
N ASP A 137 23.40 -0.04 -0.17
CA ASP A 137 24.26 -0.35 1.00
C ASP A 137 25.52 -1.18 0.66
N LYS A 138 26.16 -0.90 -0.48
CA LYS A 138 27.32 -1.64 -1.01
C LYS A 138 27.05 -3.12 -1.33
N ALA A 139 25.81 -3.46 -1.60
CA ALA A 139 25.40 -4.78 -2.08
C ALA A 139 24.70 -4.67 -3.45
N LEU A 140 24.98 -5.62 -4.32
CA LEU A 140 24.22 -5.85 -5.55
C LEU A 140 22.92 -6.54 -5.19
N CYS A 141 21.80 -5.85 -5.32
CA CYS A 141 20.46 -6.38 -5.09
C CYS A 141 19.87 -6.89 -6.40
N ILE A 142 19.51 -8.16 -6.44
CA ILE A 142 18.97 -8.84 -7.62
C ILE A 142 17.50 -9.14 -7.36
N PRO A 143 16.56 -8.50 -8.09
CA PRO A 143 15.15 -8.78 -7.93
C PRO A 143 14.82 -10.24 -8.25
N THR A 144 14.16 -10.94 -7.33
CA THR A 144 13.83 -12.37 -7.46
C THR A 144 12.41 -12.67 -7.02
N ALA A 145 11.88 -13.77 -7.54
CA ALA A 145 10.76 -14.50 -6.96
C ALA A 145 11.27 -15.44 -5.85
N PHE A 146 10.38 -15.83 -4.94
CA PHE A 146 10.68 -16.77 -3.86
C PHE A 146 9.60 -17.84 -3.74
N CYS A 147 9.99 -19.11 -3.70
CA CYS A 147 9.07 -20.23 -3.56
C CYS A 147 9.55 -21.26 -2.53
N SER A 148 8.61 -22.10 -2.09
CA SER A 148 8.86 -23.26 -1.23
C SER A 148 9.67 -24.33 -1.95
N TYR A 149 10.08 -25.37 -1.23
CA TYR A 149 10.69 -26.57 -1.81
C TYR A 149 9.76 -27.25 -2.82
N GLY A 150 8.45 -27.21 -2.59
CA GLY A 150 7.43 -27.75 -3.50
C GLY A 150 7.14 -26.86 -4.72
N GLY A 151 7.65 -25.63 -4.77
CA GLY A 151 7.47 -24.70 -5.87
C GLY A 151 6.31 -23.71 -5.71
N GLU A 152 5.59 -23.73 -4.59
CA GLU A 152 4.53 -22.76 -4.31
C GLU A 152 5.12 -21.39 -3.98
N ALA A 153 4.49 -20.32 -4.49
CA ALA A 153 4.93 -18.96 -4.27
C ALA A 153 4.79 -18.52 -2.80
N LEU A 154 5.91 -18.16 -2.17
CA LEU A 154 6.00 -17.60 -0.82
C LEU A 154 6.25 -16.08 -0.84
N ASP A 155 6.08 -15.45 -1.97
CA ASP A 155 6.28 -14.02 -2.21
C ASP A 155 5.04 -13.35 -2.81
N LYS A 156 5.15 -12.04 -3.02
CA LYS A 156 4.11 -11.24 -3.70
C LYS A 156 4.39 -11.06 -5.19
N LYS A 157 5.65 -11.16 -5.62
CA LYS A 157 6.05 -10.94 -7.02
C LYS A 157 5.54 -12.03 -7.96
N THR A 158 5.64 -13.30 -7.58
CA THR A 158 5.22 -14.41 -8.44
C THR A 158 3.75 -14.33 -8.87
N PRO A 159 2.77 -14.15 -7.95
CA PRO A 159 1.38 -13.94 -8.34
C PRO A 159 1.17 -12.65 -9.14
N LEU A 160 1.94 -11.59 -8.87
CA LEU A 160 1.88 -10.35 -9.64
C LEU A 160 2.24 -10.57 -11.10
N LEU A 161 3.38 -11.21 -11.38
CA LEU A 161 3.83 -11.54 -12.74
C LEU A 161 2.82 -12.44 -13.46
N ARG A 162 2.29 -13.46 -12.76
CA ARG A 162 1.24 -14.34 -13.30
C ARG A 162 -0.04 -13.58 -13.65
N SER A 163 -0.46 -12.61 -12.82
CA SER A 163 -1.65 -11.79 -13.08
C SER A 163 -1.47 -10.87 -14.28
N MET A 164 -0.28 -10.28 -14.43
CA MET A 164 0.07 -9.47 -15.60
C MET A 164 0.06 -10.30 -16.89
N GLN A 165 0.57 -11.52 -16.86
CA GLN A 165 0.53 -12.46 -17.99
C GLN A 165 -0.90 -12.87 -18.34
N ALA A 166 -1.73 -13.14 -17.33
CA ALA A 166 -3.13 -13.48 -17.54
C ALA A 166 -3.90 -12.33 -18.21
N LEU A 167 -3.71 -11.10 -17.75
CA LEU A 167 -4.33 -9.91 -18.34
C LEU A 167 -3.82 -9.70 -19.77
N ASN A 168 -2.51 -9.74 -20.01
CA ASN A 168 -1.94 -9.63 -21.34
C ASN A 168 -2.57 -10.62 -22.32
N LYS A 169 -2.65 -11.89 -21.94
CA LYS A 169 -3.24 -12.96 -22.77
C LYS A 169 -4.67 -12.64 -23.20
N GLN A 170 -5.50 -12.18 -22.28
CA GLN A 170 -6.90 -11.91 -22.57
C GLN A 170 -7.10 -10.59 -23.33
N ALA A 171 -6.35 -9.55 -22.98
CA ALA A 171 -6.38 -8.28 -23.71
C ALA A 171 -5.94 -8.45 -25.18
N MET A 172 -4.92 -9.27 -25.43
CA MET A 172 -4.46 -9.58 -26.78
C MET A 172 -5.51 -10.33 -27.62
N ARG A 173 -6.32 -11.22 -27.00
CA ARG A 173 -7.44 -11.86 -27.68
C ARG A 173 -8.45 -10.82 -28.14
N VAL A 174 -8.81 -9.91 -27.25
CA VAL A 174 -9.78 -8.83 -27.55
C VAL A 174 -9.23 -7.89 -28.63
N LEU A 175 -7.97 -7.43 -28.53
CA LEU A 175 -7.37 -6.53 -29.51
C LEU A 175 -7.30 -7.11 -30.91
N LYS A 176 -7.06 -8.43 -31.04
CA LYS A 176 -7.10 -9.12 -32.34
C LYS A 176 -8.46 -9.04 -33.00
N LEU A 177 -9.55 -9.08 -32.24
CA LEU A 177 -10.91 -8.94 -32.76
C LEU A 177 -11.21 -7.53 -33.29
N PHE A 178 -10.53 -6.50 -32.75
CA PHE A 178 -10.54 -5.13 -33.27
C PHE A 178 -9.58 -4.91 -34.45
N GLY A 179 -8.91 -5.97 -34.93
CA GLY A 179 -7.99 -5.88 -36.09
C GLY A 179 -6.60 -5.35 -35.75
N ASN A 180 -6.21 -5.27 -34.47
CA ASN A 180 -4.87 -4.89 -34.07
C ASN A 180 -3.89 -6.04 -34.36
N THR A 181 -3.06 -5.91 -35.38
CA THR A 181 -2.11 -6.93 -35.84
C THR A 181 -0.66 -6.61 -35.50
N ASP A 182 -0.34 -5.38 -35.16
CA ASP A 182 0.98 -4.84 -34.85
C ASP A 182 1.33 -4.92 -33.35
N VAL A 183 0.32 -5.04 -32.49
CA VAL A 183 0.50 -5.19 -31.05
C VAL A 183 1.00 -6.59 -30.70
N LYS A 184 2.08 -6.65 -29.92
CA LYS A 184 2.69 -7.92 -29.45
C LYS A 184 2.33 -8.23 -28.01
N CYS A 185 2.15 -7.22 -27.19
CA CYS A 185 1.76 -7.39 -25.79
C CYS A 185 1.01 -6.17 -25.22
N VAL A 186 0.24 -6.43 -24.16
CA VAL A 186 -0.40 -5.42 -23.31
C VAL A 186 0.27 -5.48 -21.94
N ARG A 187 0.67 -4.34 -21.42
CA ARG A 187 1.28 -4.20 -20.09
C ARG A 187 0.44 -3.30 -19.22
N THR A 188 0.31 -3.66 -17.94
CA THR A 188 -0.26 -2.76 -16.94
C THR A 188 0.80 -1.82 -16.42
N SER A 189 0.41 -0.60 -16.11
CA SER A 189 1.26 0.43 -15.53
C SER A 189 0.65 0.98 -14.25
N VAL A 190 1.51 1.37 -13.31
CA VAL A 190 1.10 1.89 -12.01
C VAL A 190 1.98 3.06 -11.60
N GLY A 191 1.35 4.09 -11.01
CA GLY A 191 2.00 5.17 -10.29
C GLY A 191 1.40 5.28 -8.89
N PRO A 192 2.04 4.72 -7.85
CA PRO A 192 1.54 4.81 -6.49
C PRO A 192 1.97 6.12 -5.84
N GLU A 193 1.03 6.84 -5.22
CA GLU A 193 1.29 8.04 -4.42
C GLU A 193 1.53 7.59 -2.97
N GLN A 194 2.68 7.92 -2.38
CA GLN A 194 3.07 7.45 -1.05
C GLN A 194 2.92 8.54 -0.02
N GLU A 195 1.91 8.44 0.84
CA GLU A 195 1.75 9.29 2.01
C GLU A 195 2.54 8.75 3.22
N TYR A 196 3.01 9.64 4.09
CA TYR A 196 3.80 9.30 5.27
C TYR A 196 3.82 10.44 6.29
N PHE A 197 4.16 10.11 7.55
CA PHE A 197 4.41 11.11 8.60
C PHE A 197 5.89 11.19 8.93
N LEU A 198 6.35 12.39 9.28
CA LEU A 198 7.68 12.63 9.84
C LEU A 198 7.56 13.12 11.27
N VAL A 199 8.26 12.48 12.20
CA VAL A 199 8.31 12.87 13.60
C VAL A 199 9.76 12.98 14.08
N ASP A 200 10.00 13.82 15.09
CA ASP A 200 11.32 13.93 15.71
C ASP A 200 11.75 12.61 16.34
N ARG A 201 13.00 12.20 16.08
CA ARG A 201 13.55 10.92 16.53
C ARG A 201 13.72 10.84 18.06
N ALA A 202 14.01 11.96 18.73
CA ALA A 202 14.17 11.97 20.18
C ALA A 202 12.80 11.82 20.88
N MET A 203 11.74 12.39 20.30
CA MET A 203 10.37 12.19 20.77
C MET A 203 9.88 10.76 20.50
N TYR A 204 10.09 10.25 19.29
CA TYR A 204 9.75 8.86 18.92
C TYR A 204 10.35 7.85 19.91
N ARG A 205 11.61 8.00 20.28
CA ARG A 205 12.32 7.07 21.21
C ARG A 205 11.73 7.03 22.62
N LYS A 206 10.92 8.00 22.99
CA LYS A 206 10.24 8.05 24.29
C LYS A 206 8.88 7.36 24.28
N ARG A 207 8.40 6.90 23.09
CA ARG A 207 7.08 6.31 22.94
C ARG A 207 7.18 4.84 22.51
N LYS A 208 6.85 3.93 23.44
CA LYS A 208 6.90 2.48 23.19
C LYS A 208 5.91 2.06 22.11
N ASP A 209 4.72 2.67 22.07
CA ASP A 209 3.72 2.38 21.06
C ASP A 209 4.19 2.70 19.64
N LEU A 210 4.88 3.84 19.41
CA LEU A 210 5.49 4.13 18.12
C LEU A 210 6.61 3.13 17.76
N ILE A 211 7.44 2.72 18.77
CA ILE A 211 8.54 1.78 18.53
C ILE A 211 8.05 0.39 18.19
N PHE A 212 7.04 -0.13 18.90
CA PHE A 212 6.58 -1.51 18.74
C PHE A 212 5.47 -1.67 17.70
N CYS A 213 4.62 -0.64 17.55
CA CYS A 213 3.40 -0.74 16.74
C CYS A 213 3.41 0.20 15.52
N GLY A 214 4.34 1.16 15.44
CA GLY A 214 4.37 2.18 14.38
C GLY A 214 3.25 3.21 14.48
N ARG A 215 2.40 3.13 15.49
CA ARG A 215 1.30 4.07 15.78
C ARG A 215 1.18 4.37 17.26
N THR A 216 0.56 5.51 17.58
CA THR A 216 0.19 5.85 18.95
C THR A 216 -1.02 5.06 19.41
N LEU A 217 -0.96 4.50 20.63
CA LEU A 217 -2.07 3.77 21.26
C LEU A 217 -2.80 4.64 22.28
N PHE A 218 -2.16 5.70 22.77
CA PHE A 218 -2.68 6.74 23.64
C PHE A 218 -2.35 8.11 23.08
N GLY A 219 -3.15 9.10 23.38
CA GLY A 219 -2.90 10.48 23.04
C GLY A 219 -4.16 11.30 23.00
N ALA A 220 -4.24 12.29 23.87
CA ALA A 220 -5.32 13.27 23.88
C ALA A 220 -5.21 14.20 22.68
N ARG A 221 -6.36 14.67 22.17
CA ARG A 221 -6.41 15.62 21.08
C ARG A 221 -5.73 16.94 21.48
N PRO A 222 -4.77 17.45 20.69
CA PRO A 222 -4.14 18.75 20.97
C PRO A 222 -5.11 19.90 20.68
N PRO A 223 -4.84 21.11 21.20
CA PRO A 223 -5.68 22.30 20.93
C PRO A 223 -5.77 22.67 19.46
N LYS A 224 -4.73 22.38 18.68
CA LYS A 224 -4.71 22.52 17.22
C LYS A 224 -4.42 21.17 16.59
N GLY A 225 -5.25 20.77 15.62
CA GLY A 225 -5.04 19.64 14.72
C GLY A 225 -4.94 20.14 13.28
N GLN A 226 -5.90 19.75 12.45
CA GLN A 226 -5.98 20.12 11.02
C GLN A 226 -7.14 21.07 10.71
N GLU A 227 -7.76 21.69 11.72
CA GLU A 227 -8.98 22.49 11.60
C GLU A 227 -8.83 23.74 10.72
N MET A 228 -7.60 24.24 10.57
CA MET A 228 -7.31 25.45 9.79
C MET A 228 -7.05 25.17 8.32
N ASP A 229 -6.92 23.91 7.92
CA ASP A 229 -6.53 23.50 6.56
C ASP A 229 -5.24 24.21 6.03
N ASP A 230 -4.33 24.56 6.96
CA ASP A 230 -3.16 25.39 6.71
C ASP A 230 -1.87 24.59 6.44
N HIS A 231 -1.91 23.27 6.48
CA HIS A 231 -0.74 22.43 6.22
C HIS A 231 -0.61 22.04 4.75
N TYR A 232 -1.67 21.58 4.10
CA TYR A 232 -1.66 21.07 2.73
C TYR A 232 -1.08 22.08 1.72
N PHE A 233 -1.50 23.32 1.76
CA PHE A 233 -0.98 24.41 0.92
C PHE A 233 0.08 25.25 1.63
N GLY A 234 0.53 24.86 2.81
CA GLY A 234 1.58 25.53 3.57
C GLY A 234 2.97 25.36 2.94
N ALA A 235 3.89 26.24 3.30
CA ALA A 235 5.29 26.07 2.92
C ALA A 235 5.88 24.81 3.58
N ILE A 236 6.69 24.07 2.83
CA ILE A 236 7.44 22.94 3.38
C ILE A 236 8.47 23.49 4.37
N LYS A 237 8.50 22.93 5.57
CA LYS A 237 9.44 23.33 6.62
C LYS A 237 10.89 23.02 6.21
N PRO A 238 11.89 23.84 6.62
CA PRO A 238 13.27 23.69 6.15
C PRO A 238 13.86 22.29 6.35
N CYS A 239 13.74 21.71 7.52
CA CYS A 239 14.30 20.36 7.78
C CYS A 239 13.58 19.26 6.96
N VAL A 240 12.29 19.43 6.67
CA VAL A 240 11.52 18.54 5.79
C VAL A 240 11.98 18.69 4.34
N ALA A 241 12.22 19.93 3.87
CA ALA A 241 12.74 20.19 2.53
C ALA A 241 14.14 19.59 2.33
N GLU A 242 15.02 19.64 3.33
CA GLU A 242 16.32 18.97 3.29
C GLU A 242 16.18 17.45 3.20
N TYR A 243 15.29 16.87 4.02
CA TYR A 243 14.96 15.44 3.94
C TYR A 243 14.44 15.04 2.56
N MET A 244 13.49 15.78 2.02
CA MET A 244 12.90 15.52 0.70
C MET A 244 13.95 15.61 -0.41
N ALA A 245 14.85 16.60 -0.35
CA ALA A 245 15.92 16.75 -1.32
C ALA A 245 16.87 15.55 -1.31
N ASP A 246 17.32 15.10 -0.14
CA ASP A 246 18.17 13.93 -0.01
C ASP A 246 17.44 12.64 -0.42
N LEU A 247 16.17 12.51 -0.06
CA LEU A 247 15.33 11.39 -0.47
C LEU A 247 15.23 11.29 -2.00
N ASN A 248 14.93 12.40 -2.67
CA ASN A 248 14.86 12.47 -4.12
C ASN A 248 16.18 12.04 -4.77
N GLU A 249 17.32 12.52 -4.27
CA GLU A 249 18.64 12.17 -4.80
C GLU A 249 18.90 10.66 -4.71
N GLU A 250 18.60 10.04 -3.57
CA GLU A 250 18.76 8.59 -3.37
C GLU A 250 17.82 7.79 -4.29
N LEU A 251 16.56 8.22 -4.42
CA LEU A 251 15.60 7.56 -5.31
C LEU A 251 15.96 7.70 -6.78
N TRP A 252 16.44 8.87 -7.22
CA TRP A 252 16.88 9.07 -8.60
C TRP A 252 18.10 8.22 -8.95
N LYS A 253 19.08 8.06 -8.04
CA LYS A 253 20.21 7.14 -8.23
C LYS A 253 19.74 5.70 -8.48
N LEU A 254 18.65 5.30 -7.83
CA LEU A 254 18.01 3.99 -7.98
C LEU A 254 17.02 3.90 -9.15
N GLY A 255 16.99 4.92 -10.03
CA GLY A 255 16.13 4.93 -11.21
C GLY A 255 14.64 5.13 -10.92
N ILE A 256 14.28 5.49 -9.69
CA ILE A 256 12.90 5.77 -9.30
C ILE A 256 12.54 7.18 -9.73
N LEU A 257 11.46 7.32 -10.49
CA LEU A 257 10.99 8.57 -11.07
C LEU A 257 10.21 9.42 -10.05
N ALA A 258 10.77 9.65 -8.85
CA ALA A 258 10.21 10.55 -7.86
C ALA A 258 10.05 11.95 -8.46
N LYS A 259 8.84 12.52 -8.46
CA LYS A 259 8.53 13.75 -9.18
C LYS A 259 7.83 14.81 -8.34
N THR A 260 6.83 14.41 -7.56
CA THR A 260 6.00 15.33 -6.80
C THR A 260 6.18 15.08 -5.32
N GLU A 261 6.33 16.14 -4.55
CA GLU A 261 6.39 16.13 -3.11
C GLU A 261 5.65 17.34 -2.55
N HIS A 262 4.87 17.15 -1.52
CA HIS A 262 4.14 18.22 -0.86
C HIS A 262 3.71 17.82 0.55
N ASN A 263 3.17 18.79 1.30
CA ASN A 263 2.50 18.52 2.56
C ASN A 263 1.14 17.90 2.32
N GLU A 264 0.71 17.02 3.22
CA GLU A 264 -0.64 16.49 3.29
C GLU A 264 -1.50 17.24 4.32
N VAL A 265 -2.79 16.84 4.46
CA VAL A 265 -3.77 17.58 5.29
C VAL A 265 -3.42 17.54 6.77
N ALA A 266 -2.98 16.40 7.29
CA ALA A 266 -2.62 16.30 8.70
C ALA A 266 -1.27 16.98 8.99
N PRO A 267 -1.09 17.63 10.16
CA PRO A 267 0.22 18.12 10.58
C PRO A 267 1.26 17.01 10.55
N ALA A 268 2.48 17.32 10.15
CA ALA A 268 3.60 16.41 9.98
C ALA A 268 3.41 15.30 8.91
N GLN A 269 2.36 15.37 8.10
CA GLN A 269 2.08 14.45 7.00
C GLN A 269 2.54 15.02 5.66
N HIS A 270 3.09 14.14 4.82
CA HIS A 270 3.65 14.49 3.51
C HIS A 270 3.35 13.39 2.50
N GLU A 271 3.49 13.72 1.20
CA GLU A 271 3.33 12.77 0.10
C GLU A 271 4.50 12.83 -0.87
N LEU A 272 4.82 11.68 -1.45
CA LEU A 272 5.72 11.54 -2.60
C LEU A 272 4.99 10.77 -3.71
N ALA A 273 4.91 11.37 -4.90
CA ALA A 273 4.30 10.73 -6.06
C ALA A 273 5.33 10.54 -7.19
N PRO A 274 5.58 9.29 -7.63
CA PRO A 274 6.44 9.01 -8.77
C PRO A 274 5.67 9.10 -10.09
N ILE A 275 6.40 9.23 -11.20
CA ILE A 275 5.85 8.94 -12.52
C ILE A 275 5.60 7.43 -12.62
N TYR A 276 4.49 7.04 -13.26
CA TYR A 276 4.11 5.65 -13.45
C TYR A 276 5.13 4.87 -14.29
N THR A 277 5.22 3.58 -14.04
CA THR A 277 5.96 2.61 -14.84
C THR A 277 5.22 1.28 -14.90
N THR A 278 5.79 0.24 -15.54
CA THR A 278 5.19 -1.10 -15.56
C THR A 278 4.94 -1.61 -14.14
N THR A 279 3.84 -2.29 -13.94
CA THR A 279 3.37 -2.70 -12.60
C THR A 279 4.43 -3.47 -11.81
N ASN A 280 5.20 -4.34 -12.45
CA ASN A 280 6.29 -5.08 -11.78
C ASN A 280 7.38 -4.14 -11.25
N ILE A 281 7.90 -3.25 -12.11
CA ILE A 281 8.93 -2.28 -11.73
C ILE A 281 8.38 -1.28 -10.69
N ALA A 282 7.16 -0.78 -10.88
CA ALA A 282 6.52 0.14 -9.93
C ALA A 282 6.40 -0.49 -8.53
N THR A 283 6.13 -1.79 -8.47
CA THR A 283 5.99 -2.51 -7.21
C THR A 283 7.35 -2.64 -6.51
N ASP A 284 8.40 -3.03 -7.22
CA ASP A 284 9.76 -3.05 -6.65
C ASP A 284 10.21 -1.65 -6.21
N HIS A 285 9.97 -0.64 -7.03
CA HIS A 285 10.28 0.76 -6.71
C HIS A 285 9.54 1.25 -5.47
N ASN A 286 8.26 0.90 -5.28
CA ASN A 286 7.51 1.33 -4.10
C ASN A 286 8.04 0.67 -2.82
N GLN A 287 8.38 -0.63 -2.86
CA GLN A 287 9.00 -1.31 -1.71
C GLN A 287 10.35 -0.66 -1.34
N LEU A 288 11.16 -0.36 -2.36
CA LEU A 288 12.44 0.30 -2.18
C LEU A 288 12.27 1.74 -1.67
N THR A 289 11.29 2.48 -2.20
CA THR A 289 10.95 3.83 -1.72
C THR A 289 10.62 3.84 -0.23
N MET A 290 9.77 2.92 0.25
CA MET A 290 9.43 2.83 1.67
C MET A 290 10.67 2.60 2.56
N GLU A 291 11.57 1.74 2.13
CA GLU A 291 12.82 1.48 2.86
C GLU A 291 13.74 2.71 2.88
N ILE A 292 13.94 3.36 1.72
CA ILE A 292 14.80 4.53 1.60
C ILE A 292 14.24 5.72 2.38
N MET A 293 12.93 5.95 2.38
CA MET A 293 12.27 6.97 3.21
C MET A 293 12.66 6.86 4.68
N GLN A 294 12.62 5.65 5.24
CA GLN A 294 12.99 5.40 6.63
C GLN A 294 14.49 5.63 6.87
N LYS A 295 15.35 5.18 5.95
CA LYS A 295 16.80 5.36 6.05
C LYS A 295 17.23 6.82 5.98
N VAL A 296 16.66 7.57 5.05
CA VAL A 296 16.97 9.01 4.89
C VAL A 296 16.42 9.79 6.07
N ALA A 297 15.21 9.53 6.56
CA ALA A 297 14.68 10.18 7.76
C ALA A 297 15.62 10.01 8.96
N ALA A 298 16.19 8.82 9.13
CA ALA A 298 17.14 8.58 10.22
C ALA A 298 18.43 9.41 10.11
N ARG A 299 18.88 9.79 8.90
CA ARG A 299 20.04 10.69 8.69
C ARG A 299 19.74 12.11 9.13
N HIS A 300 18.48 12.55 8.97
CA HIS A 300 18.00 13.89 9.35
C HIS A 300 17.49 14.00 10.80
N GLY A 301 17.72 12.97 11.63
CA GLY A 301 17.21 12.99 13.01
C GLY A 301 15.69 12.82 13.11
N LEU A 302 15.06 12.38 12.04
CA LEU A 302 13.63 12.12 11.91
C LEU A 302 13.33 10.63 11.92
N VAL A 303 12.05 10.29 12.04
CA VAL A 303 11.49 8.95 11.79
C VAL A 303 10.32 9.07 10.80
N CYS A 304 10.38 8.31 9.73
CA CYS A 304 9.30 8.19 8.77
C CYS A 304 8.32 7.10 9.23
N LEU A 305 7.09 7.49 9.54
CA LEU A 305 6.01 6.58 9.91
C LEU A 305 5.20 6.23 8.67
N LEU A 306 5.15 4.95 8.35
CA LEU A 306 4.39 4.40 7.21
C LEU A 306 3.08 3.72 7.65
N HIS A 307 2.78 3.73 8.95
CA HIS A 307 1.52 3.18 9.45
C HIS A 307 0.33 3.99 8.89
N GLU A 308 -0.77 3.30 8.59
CA GLU A 308 -1.97 3.90 7.98
C GLU A 308 -2.68 4.91 8.87
N LYS A 309 -2.59 4.73 10.19
CA LYS A 309 -3.22 5.63 11.18
C LYS A 309 -2.32 5.82 12.39
N PRO A 310 -1.20 6.56 12.27
CA PRO A 310 -0.27 6.74 13.37
C PRO A 310 -0.85 7.62 14.49
N PHE A 311 -1.79 8.51 14.17
CA PHE A 311 -2.44 9.40 15.12
C PHE A 311 -3.96 9.36 14.96
N ASP A 312 -4.68 9.24 16.06
CA ASP A 312 -6.14 9.32 16.06
C ASP A 312 -6.62 10.76 15.90
N GLY A 313 -7.81 10.96 15.31
CA GLY A 313 -8.43 12.28 15.17
C GLY A 313 -7.88 13.17 14.04
N VAL A 314 -6.86 12.74 13.30
CA VAL A 314 -6.34 13.41 12.09
C VAL A 314 -6.33 12.45 10.89
N ASN A 315 -6.08 12.94 9.69
CA ASN A 315 -6.00 12.08 8.50
C ASN A 315 -5.00 10.94 8.69
N GLY A 316 -5.32 9.78 8.13
CA GLY A 316 -4.41 8.67 8.00
C GLY A 316 -3.63 8.73 6.68
N SER A 317 -2.65 7.85 6.52
CA SER A 317 -1.82 7.74 5.31
C SER A 317 -2.21 6.54 4.47
N GLY A 318 -2.37 6.78 3.18
CA GLY A 318 -2.63 5.77 2.17
C GLY A 318 -1.59 5.79 1.07
N LYS A 319 -1.90 5.05 -0.02
CA LYS A 319 -1.27 5.25 -1.31
C LYS A 319 -2.31 5.04 -2.40
N HIS A 320 -2.49 6.10 -3.21
CA HIS A 320 -3.41 6.02 -4.34
C HIS A 320 -2.72 5.25 -5.47
N ASN A 321 -3.28 4.11 -5.84
CA ASN A 321 -2.72 3.24 -6.87
C ASN A 321 -3.31 3.61 -8.23
N ASN A 322 -2.63 4.48 -8.97
CA ASN A 322 -3.01 4.91 -10.32
C ASN A 322 -2.69 3.79 -11.31
N TRP A 323 -3.69 3.04 -11.74
CA TRP A 323 -3.56 1.86 -12.60
C TRP A 323 -4.12 2.11 -14.00
N SER A 324 -3.39 1.65 -15.02
CA SER A 324 -3.82 1.66 -16.41
C SER A 324 -3.25 0.47 -17.18
N MET A 325 -3.63 0.33 -18.45
CA MET A 325 -3.09 -0.69 -19.36
C MET A 325 -2.82 -0.09 -20.73
N ALA A 326 -1.69 -0.48 -21.33
CA ALA A 326 -1.26 0.02 -22.62
C ALA A 326 -0.62 -1.10 -23.47
N THR A 327 -0.68 -0.93 -24.77
CA THR A 327 0.02 -1.77 -25.73
C THR A 327 1.52 -1.46 -25.76
N ASP A 328 2.33 -2.38 -26.27
CA ASP A 328 3.76 -2.14 -26.54
C ASP A 328 4.01 -1.08 -27.62
N THR A 329 3.00 -0.74 -28.42
CA THR A 329 3.01 0.36 -29.40
C THR A 329 2.69 1.73 -28.74
N GLY A 330 2.44 1.79 -27.44
CA GLY A 330 2.21 3.03 -26.69
C GLY A 330 0.74 3.50 -26.64
N VAL A 331 -0.21 2.70 -27.11
CA VAL A 331 -1.64 3.04 -27.03
C VAL A 331 -2.19 2.65 -25.67
N ASN A 332 -2.65 3.64 -24.88
CA ASN A 332 -3.36 3.40 -23.64
C ASN A 332 -4.82 3.01 -23.92
N LEU A 333 -5.22 1.83 -23.46
CA LEU A 333 -6.53 1.22 -23.73
C LEU A 333 -7.68 1.86 -22.92
N LEU A 334 -7.35 2.67 -21.92
CA LEU A 334 -8.32 3.43 -21.10
C LEU A 334 -8.37 4.91 -21.49
N THR A 335 -7.81 5.30 -22.64
CA THR A 335 -7.95 6.67 -23.16
C THR A 335 -9.25 6.81 -23.95
N PRO A 336 -10.17 7.68 -23.50
CA PRO A 336 -11.47 7.85 -24.16
C PRO A 336 -11.37 8.39 -25.59
N GLY A 337 -10.37 9.22 -25.86
CA GLY A 337 -10.26 9.99 -27.10
C GLY A 337 -11.15 11.26 -27.07
N GLU A 338 -11.30 11.89 -28.22
CA GLU A 338 -12.11 13.12 -28.33
C GLU A 338 -13.62 12.83 -28.38
N THR A 339 -14.01 11.66 -28.87
CA THR A 339 -15.39 11.17 -28.95
C THR A 339 -15.53 9.83 -28.22
N PRO A 340 -15.60 9.82 -26.86
CA PRO A 340 -15.61 8.59 -26.07
C PRO A 340 -16.77 7.62 -26.46
N HIS A 341 -17.93 8.17 -26.82
CA HIS A 341 -19.13 7.41 -27.20
C HIS A 341 -18.99 6.65 -28.53
N GLU A 342 -18.06 7.06 -29.41
CA GLU A 342 -17.75 6.39 -30.68
C GLU A 342 -16.57 5.42 -30.55
N ASN A 343 -15.80 5.48 -29.45
CA ASN A 343 -14.63 4.65 -29.22
C ASN A 343 -15.03 3.28 -28.62
N ALA A 344 -15.50 2.38 -29.47
CA ALA A 344 -15.98 1.07 -29.04
C ALA A 344 -14.92 0.22 -28.34
N GLN A 345 -13.63 0.34 -28.72
CA GLN A 345 -12.54 -0.35 -28.05
C GLN A 345 -12.39 0.16 -26.62
N PHE A 346 -12.32 1.47 -26.42
CA PHE A 346 -12.26 2.08 -25.07
C PHE A 346 -13.48 1.65 -24.23
N LEU A 347 -14.68 1.75 -24.77
CA LEU A 347 -15.91 1.37 -24.07
C LEU A 347 -15.90 -0.10 -23.62
N LEU A 348 -15.38 -1.00 -24.46
CA LEU A 348 -15.26 -2.41 -24.08
C LEU A 348 -14.28 -2.62 -22.92
N PHE A 349 -13.10 -1.98 -22.96
CA PHE A 349 -12.13 -2.07 -21.86
C PHE A 349 -12.64 -1.40 -20.59
N LEU A 350 -13.34 -0.26 -20.69
CA LEU A 350 -14.02 0.39 -19.58
C LEU A 350 -15.06 -0.55 -18.93
N CYS A 351 -15.92 -1.17 -19.75
CA CYS A 351 -16.91 -2.14 -19.30
C CYS A 351 -16.26 -3.37 -18.63
N ALA A 352 -15.13 -3.83 -19.15
CA ALA A 352 -14.39 -4.93 -18.52
C ALA A 352 -13.89 -4.59 -17.11
N VAL A 353 -13.45 -3.35 -16.88
CA VAL A 353 -13.06 -2.87 -15.55
C VAL A 353 -14.29 -2.73 -14.64
N ILE A 354 -15.41 -2.17 -15.14
CA ILE A 354 -16.65 -2.03 -14.36
C ILE A 354 -17.15 -3.40 -13.90
N GLN A 355 -17.23 -4.37 -14.80
CA GLN A 355 -17.62 -5.74 -14.46
C GLN A 355 -16.65 -6.37 -13.47
N ALA A 356 -15.34 -6.24 -13.70
CA ALA A 356 -14.30 -6.79 -12.81
C ALA A 356 -14.44 -6.28 -11.38
N VAL A 357 -14.66 -4.97 -11.22
CA VAL A 357 -14.79 -4.35 -9.89
C VAL A 357 -16.10 -4.76 -9.21
N ASP A 358 -17.19 -4.88 -9.95
CA ASP A 358 -18.48 -5.33 -9.40
C ASP A 358 -18.47 -6.81 -9.00
N ASP A 359 -17.99 -7.69 -9.88
CA ASP A 359 -17.96 -9.14 -9.63
C ASP A 359 -16.97 -9.52 -8.51
N TYR A 360 -15.85 -8.76 -8.38
CA TYR A 360 -14.74 -9.07 -7.48
C TYR A 360 -14.43 -7.94 -6.48
N GLN A 361 -15.45 -7.15 -6.08
CA GLN A 361 -15.32 -6.11 -5.06
C GLN A 361 -14.76 -6.65 -3.73
N ASP A 362 -15.10 -7.90 -3.39
CA ASP A 362 -14.56 -8.62 -2.25
C ASP A 362 -13.04 -8.80 -2.34
N LEU A 363 -12.50 -9.23 -3.48
CA LEU A 363 -11.05 -9.38 -3.68
C LEU A 363 -10.32 -8.03 -3.63
N LEU A 364 -10.91 -6.96 -4.15
CA LEU A 364 -10.33 -5.62 -4.04
C LEU A 364 -10.27 -5.17 -2.58
N ARG A 365 -11.34 -5.40 -1.78
CA ARG A 365 -11.31 -5.11 -0.34
C ARG A 365 -10.30 -5.99 0.42
N ILE A 366 -10.21 -7.27 0.10
CA ILE A 366 -9.23 -8.21 0.68
C ILE A 366 -7.80 -7.75 0.39
N SER A 367 -7.53 -7.23 -0.80
CA SER A 367 -6.19 -6.81 -1.22
C SER A 367 -5.59 -5.69 -0.35
N VAL A 368 -6.42 -5.02 0.43
CA VAL A 368 -6.05 -3.91 1.33
C VAL A 368 -6.39 -4.21 2.80
N ALA A 369 -6.71 -5.46 3.10
CA ALA A 369 -7.12 -5.90 4.44
C ALA A 369 -5.89 -6.07 5.36
N THR A 370 -5.70 -5.11 6.27
CA THR A 370 -4.69 -5.12 7.32
C THR A 370 -5.23 -4.43 8.57
N ALA A 371 -4.68 -4.75 9.74
CA ALA A 371 -5.07 -4.11 11.00
C ALA A 371 -4.91 -2.58 10.93
N GLY A 372 -3.79 -2.09 10.40
CA GLY A 372 -3.54 -0.65 10.24
C GLY A 372 -4.56 0.03 9.34
N ASN A 373 -4.87 -0.57 8.19
CA ASN A 373 -5.79 0.02 7.22
C ASN A 373 -7.26 -0.04 7.67
N ASP A 374 -7.64 -1.03 8.49
CA ASP A 374 -8.98 -1.08 9.11
C ASP A 374 -9.24 0.13 10.03
N HIS A 375 -8.20 0.72 10.64
CA HIS A 375 -8.29 1.97 11.41
C HIS A 375 -8.43 3.21 10.54
N ARG A 376 -7.98 3.16 9.27
CA ARG A 376 -7.97 4.30 8.35
C ARG A 376 -9.27 4.43 7.55
N LEU A 377 -9.82 3.32 7.02
CA LEU A 377 -10.94 3.33 6.08
C LEU A 377 -12.21 3.93 6.69
N GLY A 378 -12.89 4.77 5.89
CA GLY A 378 -14.20 5.31 6.20
C GLY A 378 -14.22 6.69 6.86
N ALA A 379 -13.08 7.36 7.03
CA ALA A 379 -13.01 8.71 7.61
C ALA A 379 -11.77 9.48 7.12
N ASN A 380 -11.80 10.82 7.17
CA ASN A 380 -10.65 11.70 6.96
C ASN A 380 -9.91 11.38 5.63
N GLU A 381 -10.59 11.56 4.51
CA GLU A 381 -10.11 11.32 3.12
C GLU A 381 -9.86 9.86 2.75
N ALA A 382 -9.97 8.91 3.65
CA ALA A 382 -9.93 7.50 3.33
C ALA A 382 -11.32 7.02 2.86
N PRO A 383 -11.43 6.28 1.74
CA PRO A 383 -12.71 5.82 1.22
C PRO A 383 -13.38 4.82 2.18
N PRO A 384 -14.71 4.67 2.11
CA PRO A 384 -15.42 3.65 2.89
C PRO A 384 -15.05 2.23 2.45
N ALA A 385 -15.39 1.24 3.27
CA ALA A 385 -15.15 -0.17 2.97
C ALA A 385 -16.01 -0.71 1.81
N VAL A 386 -17.07 -0.01 1.44
CA VAL A 386 -17.90 -0.33 0.27
C VAL A 386 -17.16 0.09 -1.00
N VAL A 387 -16.87 -0.86 -1.87
CA VAL A 387 -16.23 -0.57 -3.16
C VAL A 387 -17.27 -0.03 -4.14
N SER A 388 -16.99 1.14 -4.72
CA SER A 388 -17.78 1.75 -5.80
C SER A 388 -16.87 2.43 -6.80
N ILE A 389 -17.38 2.68 -8.02
CA ILE A 389 -16.64 3.33 -9.11
C ILE A 389 -17.19 4.73 -9.33
N PHE A 390 -16.29 5.72 -9.34
CA PHE A 390 -16.57 7.07 -9.85
C PHE A 390 -16.14 7.17 -11.31
N LEU A 391 -17.04 7.62 -12.20
CA LEU A 391 -16.77 7.81 -13.62
C LEU A 391 -16.85 9.27 -14.07
N GLY A 392 -17.51 10.12 -13.28
CA GLY A 392 -17.86 11.47 -13.66
C GLY A 392 -19.11 11.56 -14.55
N ASP A 393 -19.58 12.79 -14.79
CA ASP A 393 -20.87 13.03 -15.43
C ASP A 393 -20.91 12.61 -16.90
N GLU A 394 -19.85 12.89 -17.66
CA GLU A 394 -19.79 12.60 -19.11
C GLU A 394 -19.85 11.10 -19.42
N LEU A 395 -18.98 10.32 -18.80
CA LEU A 395 -18.97 8.87 -19.01
C LEU A 395 -20.25 8.21 -18.50
N THR A 396 -20.78 8.67 -17.37
CA THR A 396 -22.05 8.17 -16.86
C THR A 396 -23.20 8.43 -17.84
N ALA A 397 -23.28 9.64 -18.41
CA ALA A 397 -24.28 9.99 -19.40
C ALA A 397 -24.15 9.17 -20.71
N ILE A 398 -22.90 8.88 -21.13
CA ILE A 398 -22.64 8.00 -22.28
C ILE A 398 -23.13 6.58 -21.99
N LEU A 399 -22.82 6.02 -20.83
CA LEU A 399 -23.24 4.67 -20.45
C LEU A 399 -24.76 4.58 -20.31
N ASP A 400 -25.42 5.60 -19.79
CA ASP A 400 -26.89 5.67 -19.70
C ASP A 400 -27.56 5.72 -21.09
N ALA A 401 -26.99 6.49 -22.02
CA ALA A 401 -27.46 6.55 -23.39
C ALA A 401 -27.32 5.18 -24.12
N ILE A 402 -26.18 4.50 -23.93
CA ILE A 402 -25.95 3.16 -24.49
C ILE A 402 -26.93 2.14 -23.88
N GLU A 403 -27.18 2.19 -22.58
CA GLU A 403 -28.13 1.30 -21.91
C GLU A 403 -29.55 1.44 -22.51
N LYS A 404 -29.99 2.70 -22.73
CA LYS A 404 -31.33 3.02 -23.25
C LYS A 404 -31.44 2.88 -24.76
N ASP A 405 -30.33 2.67 -25.47
CA ASP A 405 -30.26 2.66 -26.92
C ASP A 405 -30.64 4.02 -27.55
N GLU A 406 -30.20 5.11 -26.88
CA GLU A 406 -30.48 6.48 -27.29
C GLU A 406 -29.20 7.13 -27.84
N PRO A 407 -29.29 8.07 -28.81
CA PRO A 407 -28.13 8.79 -29.29
C PRO A 407 -27.60 9.73 -28.18
N TYR A 408 -26.27 9.73 -27.98
CA TYR A 408 -25.60 10.69 -27.09
C TYR A 408 -25.31 11.99 -27.84
N SER A 409 -25.76 13.13 -27.31
CA SER A 409 -25.66 14.44 -27.98
C SER A 409 -24.42 15.27 -27.60
N GLY A 410 -23.54 14.72 -26.74
CA GLY A 410 -22.35 15.42 -26.27
C GLY A 410 -22.63 16.43 -25.17
N THR A 411 -21.62 16.64 -24.30
CA THR A 411 -21.57 17.76 -23.32
C THR A 411 -20.67 18.85 -23.88
N GLU A 412 -21.16 20.10 -23.97
CA GLU A 412 -20.31 21.24 -24.36
C GLU A 412 -19.19 21.46 -23.31
N LYS A 413 -17.95 21.42 -23.78
CA LYS A 413 -16.80 21.74 -22.93
C LYS A 413 -16.85 23.22 -22.50
N THR A 414 -17.01 23.46 -21.22
CA THR A 414 -17.10 24.81 -20.66
C THR A 414 -15.73 25.47 -20.57
N VAL A 415 -15.60 26.67 -21.13
CA VAL A 415 -14.38 27.49 -20.98
C VAL A 415 -14.40 28.22 -19.64
N MET A 416 -13.45 27.93 -18.78
CA MET A 416 -13.26 28.64 -17.51
C MET A 416 -12.68 30.03 -17.73
N LYS A 417 -13.37 31.01 -17.18
CA LYS A 417 -12.95 32.46 -17.20
C LYS A 417 -12.83 32.90 -15.75
N LEU A 418 -11.62 33.15 -15.30
CA LEU A 418 -11.35 33.55 -13.90
C LEU A 418 -11.63 35.04 -13.64
N GLY A 419 -12.10 35.78 -14.64
CA GLY A 419 -12.54 37.18 -14.49
C GLY A 419 -11.43 38.26 -14.48
N ALA A 420 -10.16 37.86 -14.39
CA ALA A 420 -9.02 38.79 -14.50
C ALA A 420 -8.41 38.74 -15.90
N HIS A 421 -8.14 39.91 -16.50
CA HIS A 421 -7.67 40.00 -17.88
C HIS A 421 -6.30 39.35 -18.13
N VAL A 422 -5.46 39.25 -17.10
CA VAL A 422 -4.11 38.65 -17.16
C VAL A 422 -4.11 37.14 -17.00
N LEU A 423 -5.22 36.56 -16.59
CA LEU A 423 -5.31 35.11 -16.36
C LEU A 423 -5.70 34.38 -17.64
N PRO A 424 -5.06 33.23 -17.93
CA PRO A 424 -5.38 32.45 -19.13
C PRO A 424 -6.79 31.88 -19.03
N LYS A 425 -7.43 31.72 -20.17
CA LYS A 425 -8.66 30.94 -20.32
C LYS A 425 -8.28 29.51 -20.63
N PHE A 426 -8.90 28.55 -19.97
CA PHE A 426 -8.67 27.12 -20.21
C PHE A 426 -9.99 26.36 -20.23
N LEU A 427 -9.99 25.20 -20.85
CA LEU A 427 -11.15 24.30 -20.85
C LEU A 427 -11.27 23.64 -19.47
N ARG A 428 -12.48 23.65 -18.94
CA ARG A 428 -12.80 22.87 -17.74
C ARG A 428 -12.67 21.39 -18.10
N ASP A 429 -11.99 20.62 -17.24
CA ASP A 429 -11.99 19.17 -17.33
C ASP A 429 -13.40 18.63 -17.07
N THR A 430 -13.82 17.61 -17.84
CA THR A 430 -15.15 17.01 -17.71
C THR A 430 -15.22 16.01 -16.56
N THR A 431 -14.06 15.62 -16.01
CA THR A 431 -13.94 14.74 -14.84
C THR A 431 -13.36 15.51 -13.66
N ASP A 432 -14.08 15.55 -12.54
CA ASP A 432 -13.53 15.97 -11.25
C ASP A 432 -13.02 14.75 -10.49
N ARG A 433 -12.11 14.95 -9.51
CA ARG A 433 -11.66 13.89 -8.60
C ARG A 433 -12.65 13.77 -7.45
N ASN A 434 -13.29 12.61 -7.30
CA ASN A 434 -14.11 12.33 -6.12
C ASN A 434 -13.22 11.75 -5.01
N ARG A 435 -12.87 12.58 -4.03
CA ARG A 435 -12.02 12.20 -2.88
C ARG A 435 -12.60 11.07 -2.03
N THR A 436 -13.91 10.84 -2.09
CA THR A 436 -14.59 9.84 -1.27
C THR A 436 -14.78 8.51 -2.00
N SER A 437 -14.47 8.46 -3.29
CA SER A 437 -14.61 7.23 -4.08
C SER A 437 -13.44 6.28 -3.86
N PRO A 438 -13.68 5.00 -3.59
CA PRO A 438 -12.61 4.01 -3.47
C PRO A 438 -11.92 3.65 -4.80
N PHE A 439 -12.62 3.84 -5.94
CA PHE A 439 -12.10 3.53 -7.26
C PHE A 439 -12.60 4.57 -8.27
N ALA A 440 -11.73 5.46 -8.72
CA ALA A 440 -12.10 6.62 -9.54
C ALA A 440 -11.42 6.59 -10.91
N PHE A 441 -12.19 6.85 -11.98
CA PHE A 441 -11.64 7.10 -13.31
C PHE A 441 -11.12 8.53 -13.41
N THR A 442 -9.86 8.70 -13.79
CA THR A 442 -9.18 10.00 -13.86
C THR A 442 -8.59 10.28 -15.24
N GLY A 443 -9.42 10.18 -16.27
CA GLY A 443 -9.12 10.55 -17.66
C GLY A 443 -8.57 9.43 -18.53
N ASN A 444 -7.57 8.67 -18.11
CA ASN A 444 -7.01 7.53 -18.84
C ASN A 444 -6.49 6.42 -17.93
N LYS A 445 -6.89 6.43 -16.68
CA LYS A 445 -6.48 5.49 -15.64
C LYS A 445 -7.54 5.41 -14.57
N PHE A 446 -7.47 4.38 -13.75
CA PHE A 446 -8.22 4.27 -12.51
C PHE A 446 -7.31 4.47 -11.31
N GLU A 447 -7.79 5.23 -10.34
CA GLU A 447 -7.14 5.47 -9.07
C GLU A 447 -7.83 4.64 -7.99
N PHE A 448 -7.12 3.62 -7.47
CA PHE A 448 -7.60 2.82 -6.35
C PHE A 448 -7.09 3.41 -5.05
N ARG A 449 -8.00 3.97 -4.24
CA ARG A 449 -7.69 4.84 -3.09
C ARG A 449 -7.70 4.11 -1.74
N MET A 450 -8.04 2.83 -1.71
CA MET A 450 -8.20 2.08 -0.47
C MET A 450 -6.89 1.56 0.13
N LEU A 451 -5.75 1.60 -0.59
CA LEU A 451 -4.49 1.09 -0.07
C LEU A 451 -3.98 1.90 1.12
N GLY A 452 -3.54 1.18 2.15
CA GLY A 452 -2.81 1.75 3.26
C GLY A 452 -1.34 2.08 2.92
N SER A 453 -0.77 3.05 3.61
CA SER A 453 0.60 3.51 3.39
C SER A 453 1.65 2.40 3.56
N ALA A 454 1.49 1.50 4.52
CA ALA A 454 2.42 0.39 4.75
C ALA A 454 2.22 -0.80 3.79
N ASN A 455 1.11 -0.84 3.04
CA ASN A 455 0.78 -1.97 2.18
C ASN A 455 1.69 -2.05 0.96
N SER A 456 2.01 -3.28 0.52
CA SER A 456 2.56 -3.49 -0.81
C SER A 456 1.48 -3.29 -1.88
N ILE A 457 1.81 -2.56 -2.94
CA ILE A 457 0.90 -2.39 -4.08
C ILE A 457 0.74 -3.70 -4.90
N ALA A 458 1.56 -4.72 -4.67
CA ALA A 458 1.43 -6.01 -5.35
C ALA A 458 0.04 -6.62 -5.13
N CYS A 459 -0.46 -6.61 -3.89
CA CYS A 459 -1.72 -7.30 -3.55
C CYS A 459 -2.91 -6.76 -4.34
N CYS A 460 -3.10 -5.43 -4.39
CA CYS A 460 -4.21 -4.85 -5.14
C CYS A 460 -4.06 -5.05 -6.65
N ASN A 461 -2.84 -4.94 -7.18
CA ASN A 461 -2.59 -5.13 -8.60
C ASN A 461 -2.75 -6.59 -9.04
N ILE A 462 -2.43 -7.56 -8.19
CA ILE A 462 -2.73 -8.99 -8.43
C ILE A 462 -4.23 -9.18 -8.63
N MET A 463 -5.03 -8.68 -7.68
CA MET A 463 -6.48 -8.89 -7.70
C MET A 463 -7.15 -8.10 -8.83
N LEU A 464 -6.77 -6.85 -9.06
CA LEU A 464 -7.30 -6.03 -10.15
C LEU A 464 -6.96 -6.62 -11.52
N ASN A 465 -5.70 -6.98 -11.76
CA ASN A 465 -5.28 -7.60 -13.02
C ASN A 465 -6.02 -8.91 -13.29
N ALA A 466 -6.16 -9.77 -12.26
CA ALA A 466 -6.85 -11.05 -12.39
C ALA A 466 -8.35 -10.86 -12.67
N ALA A 467 -9.01 -9.95 -11.96
CA ALA A 467 -10.42 -9.65 -12.17
C ALA A 467 -10.70 -9.10 -13.58
N VAL A 468 -9.87 -8.15 -14.04
CA VAL A 468 -9.98 -7.59 -15.40
C VAL A 468 -9.67 -8.65 -16.47
N ALA A 469 -8.65 -9.51 -16.22
CA ALA A 469 -8.35 -10.63 -17.10
C ALA A 469 -9.54 -11.59 -17.25
N GLU A 470 -10.26 -11.87 -16.16
CA GLU A 470 -11.45 -12.73 -16.20
C GLU A 470 -12.60 -12.10 -17.00
N SER A 471 -12.88 -10.81 -16.81
CA SER A 471 -13.88 -10.10 -17.61
C SER A 471 -13.52 -10.10 -19.09
N LEU A 472 -12.27 -9.80 -19.44
CA LEU A 472 -11.79 -9.85 -20.83
C LEU A 472 -11.83 -11.27 -21.42
N ARG A 473 -11.56 -12.31 -20.61
CA ARG A 473 -11.71 -13.71 -21.04
C ARG A 473 -13.14 -14.01 -21.43
N GLN A 474 -14.11 -13.62 -20.59
CA GLN A 474 -15.53 -13.82 -20.85
C GLN A 474 -15.98 -13.09 -22.12
N TYR A 475 -15.48 -11.87 -22.34
CA TYR A 475 -15.77 -11.09 -23.53
C TYR A 475 -15.17 -11.73 -24.78
N ALA A 476 -13.92 -12.12 -24.75
CA ALA A 476 -13.27 -12.79 -25.85
C ALA A 476 -14.00 -14.10 -26.22
N ASP A 477 -14.36 -14.93 -25.22
CA ASP A 477 -15.10 -16.19 -25.43
C ASP A 477 -16.46 -16.00 -26.12
N LYS A 478 -17.12 -14.86 -25.89
CA LYS A 478 -18.40 -14.50 -26.55
C LYS A 478 -18.16 -13.93 -27.95
N LEU A 479 -17.23 -12.99 -28.09
CA LEU A 479 -17.01 -12.26 -29.34
C LEU A 479 -16.33 -13.11 -30.42
N GLU A 480 -15.42 -14.02 -30.04
CA GLU A 480 -14.76 -14.97 -30.98
C GLU A 480 -15.78 -15.93 -31.67
N LYS A 481 -16.94 -16.17 -31.04
CA LYS A 481 -17.99 -17.04 -31.55
C LYS A 481 -19.06 -16.28 -32.35
N ALA A 482 -19.01 -14.95 -32.32
CA ALA A 482 -20.02 -14.12 -32.98
C ALA A 482 -19.91 -14.16 -34.51
N LYS A 483 -21.02 -14.23 -35.19
CA LYS A 483 -21.08 -14.13 -36.66
C LYS A 483 -21.00 -12.69 -37.17
N ASP A 484 -21.50 -11.77 -36.36
CA ASP A 484 -21.46 -10.33 -36.56
C ASP A 484 -20.80 -9.72 -35.34
N PHE A 485 -19.56 -9.26 -35.50
CA PHE A 485 -18.76 -8.73 -34.44
C PHE A 485 -19.33 -7.43 -33.85
N ASP A 486 -19.76 -6.50 -34.73
CA ASP A 486 -20.21 -5.18 -34.31
C ASP A 486 -21.54 -5.27 -33.54
N ALA A 487 -22.49 -6.08 -34.02
CA ALA A 487 -23.74 -6.32 -33.31
C ALA A 487 -23.52 -7.03 -31.96
N ALA A 488 -22.60 -7.99 -31.91
CA ALA A 488 -22.28 -8.71 -30.68
C ALA A 488 -21.55 -7.79 -29.67
N LEU A 489 -20.66 -6.94 -30.14
CA LEU A 489 -19.92 -5.96 -29.33
C LEU A 489 -20.88 -4.94 -28.69
N HIS A 490 -21.76 -4.34 -29.49
CA HIS A 490 -22.78 -3.40 -29.00
C HIS A 490 -23.69 -4.05 -27.95
N SER A 491 -24.19 -5.27 -28.27
CA SER A 491 -25.02 -6.03 -27.32
C SER A 491 -24.27 -6.37 -26.02
N LEU A 492 -22.99 -6.73 -26.11
CA LEU A 492 -22.16 -7.07 -24.95
C LEU A 492 -21.94 -5.84 -24.05
N ILE A 493 -21.55 -4.70 -24.62
CA ILE A 493 -21.36 -3.44 -23.88
C ILE A 493 -22.65 -3.05 -23.17
N ARG A 494 -23.77 -3.02 -23.90
CA ARG A 494 -25.08 -2.69 -23.36
C ARG A 494 -25.50 -3.61 -22.21
N GLN A 495 -25.32 -4.92 -22.37
CA GLN A 495 -25.68 -5.90 -21.36
C GLN A 495 -24.79 -5.74 -20.12
N THR A 496 -23.49 -5.54 -20.30
CA THR A 496 -22.56 -5.31 -19.18
C THR A 496 -22.93 -4.08 -18.36
N ILE A 497 -23.27 -2.97 -19.03
CA ILE A 497 -23.73 -1.76 -18.33
C ILE A 497 -24.98 -2.08 -17.49
N LYS A 498 -25.94 -2.76 -18.08
CA LYS A 498 -27.19 -3.14 -17.41
C LYS A 498 -26.96 -3.97 -16.15
N ASP A 499 -26.06 -4.94 -16.23
CA ASP A 499 -25.82 -5.91 -15.16
C ASP A 499 -24.96 -5.34 -14.03
N HIS A 500 -24.04 -4.40 -14.36
CA HIS A 500 -22.98 -3.96 -13.44
C HIS A 500 -23.03 -2.46 -13.05
N LYS A 501 -23.97 -1.67 -13.59
CA LYS A 501 -24.06 -0.24 -13.23
C LYS A 501 -24.33 0.03 -11.75
N ARG A 502 -24.74 -0.98 -10.99
CA ARG A 502 -24.96 -0.88 -9.54
C ARG A 502 -23.72 -0.44 -8.77
N ILE A 503 -22.50 -0.73 -9.31
CA ILE A 503 -21.21 -0.37 -8.70
C ILE A 503 -20.85 1.12 -8.94
N ILE A 504 -21.48 1.80 -9.91
CA ILE A 504 -21.17 3.17 -10.29
C ILE A 504 -21.86 4.15 -9.33
N PHE A 505 -21.05 5.03 -8.71
CA PHE A 505 -21.54 6.06 -7.81
C PHE A 505 -20.68 7.32 -7.91
N ASN A 506 -21.29 8.45 -8.26
CA ASN A 506 -20.62 9.73 -8.44
C ASN A 506 -20.83 10.71 -7.26
N GLY A 507 -21.51 10.27 -6.21
CA GLY A 507 -21.85 11.10 -5.04
C GLY A 507 -20.84 11.04 -3.92
N ASN A 508 -21.22 11.54 -2.74
CA ASN A 508 -20.39 11.53 -1.52
C ASN A 508 -20.38 10.13 -0.88
N GLY A 509 -19.24 9.43 -0.96
CA GLY A 509 -19.06 8.10 -0.39
C GLY A 509 -19.11 8.03 1.14
N TYR A 510 -18.99 9.16 1.84
CA TYR A 510 -19.08 9.22 3.32
C TYR A 510 -20.51 9.33 3.85
N ASP A 511 -21.48 9.55 2.97
CA ASP A 511 -22.88 9.69 3.38
C ASP A 511 -23.43 8.34 3.88
N ASP A 512 -23.98 8.31 5.09
CA ASP A 512 -24.62 7.12 5.64
C ASP A 512 -25.80 6.64 4.76
N ALA A 513 -26.48 7.57 4.08
CA ALA A 513 -27.52 7.23 3.13
C ALA A 513 -26.97 6.45 1.94
N TRP A 514 -25.75 6.78 1.47
CA TRP A 514 -25.08 6.01 0.44
C TRP A 514 -24.73 4.60 0.93
N ILE A 515 -24.13 4.48 2.12
CA ILE A 515 -23.76 3.15 2.66
C ILE A 515 -24.98 2.25 2.77
N LYS A 516 -26.11 2.81 3.21
CA LYS A 516 -27.39 2.09 3.28
C LYS A 516 -27.90 1.71 1.89
N GLU A 517 -27.93 2.63 0.94
CA GLU A 517 -28.33 2.35 -0.44
C GLU A 517 -27.44 1.28 -1.07
N ALA A 518 -26.13 1.40 -0.91
CA ALA A 518 -25.15 0.46 -1.48
C ALA A 518 -25.39 -0.97 -0.99
N THR A 519 -25.63 -1.14 0.31
CA THR A 519 -25.76 -2.46 0.93
C THR A 519 -27.18 -3.04 0.79
N GLU A 520 -28.23 -2.25 1.11
CA GLU A 520 -29.61 -2.75 1.18
C GLU A 520 -30.32 -2.76 -0.18
N VAL A 521 -29.98 -1.81 -1.07
CA VAL A 521 -30.66 -1.67 -2.39
C VAL A 521 -29.82 -2.24 -3.51
N ARG A 522 -28.53 -1.90 -3.57
CA ARG A 522 -27.64 -2.32 -4.65
C ARG A 522 -26.96 -3.66 -4.39
N GLY A 523 -26.99 -4.18 -3.16
CA GLY A 523 -26.40 -5.46 -2.78
C GLY A 523 -24.86 -5.46 -2.86
N LEU A 524 -24.23 -4.29 -2.64
CA LEU A 524 -22.78 -4.17 -2.53
C LEU A 524 -22.31 -4.60 -1.15
N LEU A 525 -21.06 -5.07 -1.06
CA LEU A 525 -20.47 -5.55 0.17
C LEU A 525 -19.91 -4.40 1.02
N ASN A 526 -20.14 -4.44 2.33
CA ASN A 526 -19.51 -3.55 3.31
C ASN A 526 -18.66 -4.36 4.28
N LEU A 527 -17.46 -4.72 3.85
CA LEU A 527 -16.52 -5.55 4.61
C LEU A 527 -15.59 -4.64 5.44
N ARG A 528 -16.06 -4.21 6.60
CA ARG A 528 -15.43 -3.14 7.39
C ARG A 528 -14.06 -3.54 7.94
N THR A 529 -13.90 -4.78 8.35
CA THR A 529 -12.68 -5.28 9.00
C THR A 529 -12.02 -6.39 8.20
N THR A 530 -10.75 -6.64 8.47
CA THR A 530 -10.00 -7.75 7.90
C THR A 530 -10.67 -9.11 8.18
N PRO A 531 -11.13 -9.43 9.41
CA PRO A 531 -11.88 -10.67 9.66
C PRO A 531 -13.19 -10.80 8.88
N ASP A 532 -13.86 -9.67 8.56
CA ASP A 532 -15.07 -9.68 7.74
C ASP A 532 -14.76 -10.00 6.28
N ALA A 533 -13.62 -9.49 5.78
CA ALA A 533 -13.23 -9.60 4.37
C ALA A 533 -12.60 -10.95 4.02
N MET A 534 -11.71 -11.46 4.86
CA MET A 534 -10.88 -12.61 4.53
C MET A 534 -11.63 -13.88 4.16
N PRO A 535 -12.78 -14.26 4.77
CA PRO A 535 -13.53 -15.45 4.37
C PRO A 535 -13.93 -15.47 2.89
N TYR A 536 -14.13 -14.29 2.28
CA TYR A 536 -14.46 -14.18 0.86
C TYR A 536 -13.32 -14.64 -0.07
N LEU A 537 -12.07 -14.63 0.38
CA LEU A 537 -10.94 -15.16 -0.42
C LEU A 537 -11.14 -16.64 -0.78
N LEU A 538 -11.79 -17.39 0.11
CA LEU A 538 -12.04 -18.82 -0.06
C LEU A 538 -13.38 -19.13 -0.77
N HIS A 539 -14.15 -18.12 -1.18
CA HIS A 539 -15.36 -18.34 -1.96
C HIS A 539 -15.05 -18.99 -3.30
N GLU A 540 -15.90 -19.93 -3.70
CA GLU A 540 -15.72 -20.74 -4.91
C GLU A 540 -15.45 -19.90 -6.15
N LYS A 541 -16.18 -18.77 -6.34
CA LYS A 541 -15.96 -17.87 -7.48
C LYS A 541 -14.54 -17.32 -7.56
N ASN A 542 -13.97 -16.95 -6.41
CA ASN A 542 -12.64 -16.34 -6.29
C ASN A 542 -11.54 -17.38 -6.47
N VAL A 543 -11.67 -18.54 -5.81
CA VAL A 543 -10.76 -19.67 -5.99
C VAL A 543 -10.74 -20.13 -7.43
N LYS A 544 -11.92 -20.29 -8.07
CA LYS A 544 -12.05 -20.71 -9.46
C LYS A 544 -11.42 -19.69 -10.42
N MET A 545 -11.62 -18.40 -10.22
CA MET A 545 -11.04 -17.36 -11.07
C MET A 545 -9.50 -17.37 -10.96
N LEU A 546 -8.94 -17.30 -9.75
CA LEU A 546 -7.50 -17.25 -9.53
C LEU A 546 -6.78 -18.51 -10.03
N THR A 547 -7.38 -19.69 -9.85
CA THR A 547 -6.80 -20.96 -10.30
C THR A 547 -6.93 -21.17 -11.81
N SER A 548 -8.07 -20.84 -12.42
CA SER A 548 -8.29 -20.97 -13.86
C SER A 548 -7.37 -20.05 -14.68
N LEU A 549 -7.11 -18.86 -14.17
CA LEU A 549 -6.15 -17.90 -14.76
C LEU A 549 -4.68 -18.24 -14.41
N LYS A 550 -4.45 -19.25 -13.58
CA LYS A 550 -3.12 -19.66 -13.09
C LYS A 550 -2.36 -18.55 -12.35
N VAL A 551 -3.09 -17.65 -11.70
CA VAL A 551 -2.50 -16.59 -10.87
C VAL A 551 -2.03 -17.16 -9.53
N MET A 552 -2.88 -17.98 -8.89
CA MET A 552 -2.55 -18.69 -7.66
C MET A 552 -3.10 -20.11 -7.71
N SER A 553 -2.41 -21.06 -7.09
CA SER A 553 -2.96 -22.37 -6.76
C SER A 553 -3.92 -22.28 -5.56
N GLU A 554 -4.77 -23.29 -5.36
CA GLU A 554 -5.66 -23.35 -4.20
C GLU A 554 -4.84 -23.36 -2.88
N ALA A 555 -3.72 -24.05 -2.86
CA ALA A 555 -2.81 -24.08 -1.72
C ALA A 555 -2.25 -22.68 -1.42
N GLU A 556 -1.81 -21.94 -2.45
CA GLU A 556 -1.31 -20.57 -2.30
C GLU A 556 -2.41 -19.62 -1.79
N ILE A 557 -3.67 -19.79 -2.22
CA ILE A 557 -4.82 -18.99 -1.74
C ILE A 557 -5.07 -19.26 -0.25
N ARG A 558 -5.12 -20.53 0.17
CA ARG A 558 -5.31 -20.90 1.57
C ARG A 558 -4.18 -20.40 2.47
N SER A 559 -2.94 -20.51 2.00
CA SER A 559 -1.78 -19.98 2.71
C SER A 559 -1.91 -18.47 2.97
N ARG A 560 -2.34 -17.70 1.99
CA ARG A 560 -2.52 -16.24 2.14
C ARG A 560 -3.65 -15.88 3.09
N TYR A 561 -4.72 -16.66 3.08
CA TYR A 561 -5.79 -16.55 4.08
C TYR A 561 -5.25 -16.67 5.50
N GLU A 562 -4.52 -17.77 5.76
CA GLU A 562 -3.93 -18.05 7.06
C GLU A 562 -2.93 -16.96 7.49
N ILE A 563 -2.00 -16.58 6.60
CA ILE A 563 -0.97 -15.58 6.91
C ILE A 563 -1.58 -14.20 7.19
N THR A 564 -2.60 -13.80 6.44
CA THR A 564 -3.22 -12.47 6.63
C THR A 564 -3.94 -12.38 7.97
N LEU A 565 -4.71 -13.39 8.34
CA LEU A 565 -5.39 -13.43 9.64
C LEU A 565 -4.39 -13.59 10.80
N ASP A 566 -3.33 -14.39 10.61
CA ASP A 566 -2.28 -14.56 11.63
C ASP A 566 -1.52 -13.24 11.87
N ASN A 567 -1.22 -12.49 10.81
CA ASN A 567 -0.65 -11.15 10.93
C ASN A 567 -1.58 -10.18 11.65
N TYR A 568 -2.86 -10.16 11.26
CA TYR A 568 -3.87 -9.31 11.89
C TYR A 568 -3.93 -9.52 13.40
N ARG A 569 -4.09 -10.78 13.83
CA ARG A 569 -4.18 -11.11 15.25
C ARG A 569 -2.89 -10.81 16.02
N LYS A 570 -1.71 -11.04 15.42
CA LYS A 570 -0.42 -10.77 16.05
C LYS A 570 -0.15 -9.28 16.22
N ILE A 571 -0.48 -8.46 15.21
CA ILE A 571 -0.32 -7.01 15.29
C ILE A 571 -1.16 -6.45 16.43
N VAL A 572 -2.45 -6.77 16.48
CA VAL A 572 -3.34 -6.24 17.53
C VAL A 572 -2.98 -6.81 18.92
N ASN A 573 -2.52 -8.07 19.00
CA ASN A 573 -1.98 -8.59 20.25
C ASN A 573 -0.80 -7.77 20.77
N ILE A 574 0.17 -7.45 19.90
CA ILE A 574 1.32 -6.60 20.27
C ILE A 574 0.85 -5.21 20.75
N GLU A 575 -0.13 -4.63 20.05
CA GLU A 575 -0.72 -3.35 20.44
C GLU A 575 -1.39 -3.43 21.82
N ALA A 576 -2.22 -4.44 22.06
CA ALA A 576 -2.91 -4.63 23.33
C ALA A 576 -1.94 -4.88 24.51
N GLU A 577 -0.91 -5.73 24.32
CA GLU A 577 0.13 -5.93 25.31
C GLU A 577 0.93 -4.66 25.58
N THR A 578 1.22 -3.87 24.53
CA THR A 578 1.91 -2.57 24.67
C THR A 578 1.05 -1.58 25.46
N MET A 579 -0.27 -1.54 25.23
CA MET A 579 -1.18 -0.70 26.03
C MET A 579 -1.14 -1.09 27.51
N VAL A 580 -1.23 -2.36 27.83
CA VAL A 580 -1.14 -2.87 29.20
C VAL A 580 0.19 -2.47 29.86
N ASP A 581 1.32 -2.66 29.14
CA ASP A 581 2.65 -2.28 29.66
C ASP A 581 2.77 -0.76 29.90
N MET A 582 2.34 0.05 28.95
CA MET A 582 2.39 1.52 29.07
C MET A 582 1.48 2.03 30.19
N ALA A 583 0.26 1.51 30.28
CA ALA A 583 -0.69 1.95 31.32
C ALA A 583 -0.17 1.59 32.71
N ARG A 584 0.25 0.34 32.96
CA ARG A 584 0.75 -0.11 34.27
C ARG A 584 2.07 0.54 34.67
N ARG A 585 3.00 0.75 33.75
CA ARG A 585 4.37 1.12 34.08
C ARG A 585 4.69 2.59 33.83
N GLN A 586 3.86 3.30 33.09
CA GLN A 586 4.12 4.70 32.74
C GLN A 586 2.93 5.60 33.16
N ILE A 587 1.70 5.34 32.67
CA ILE A 587 0.56 6.24 32.88
C ILE A 587 0.11 6.23 34.35
N LEU A 588 -0.28 5.08 34.90
CA LEU A 588 -0.73 4.97 36.29
C LEU A 588 0.26 5.56 37.29
N PRO A 589 1.57 5.20 37.23
CA PRO A 589 2.56 5.80 38.14
C PRO A 589 2.74 7.31 37.99
N ALA A 590 2.58 7.86 36.77
CA ALA A 590 2.71 9.29 36.53
C ALA A 590 1.50 10.07 37.09
N VAL A 591 0.28 9.59 36.84
CA VAL A 591 -0.96 10.19 37.35
C VAL A 591 -1.01 10.14 38.86
N GLU A 592 -0.70 8.98 39.46
CA GLU A 592 -0.65 8.80 40.92
C GLU A 592 0.38 9.71 41.58
N LYS A 593 1.60 9.82 41.03
CA LYS A 593 2.64 10.71 41.50
C LYS A 593 2.20 12.19 41.47
N PHE A 594 1.51 12.61 40.42
CA PHE A 594 1.02 13.97 40.30
C PHE A 594 -0.13 14.25 41.28
N SER A 595 -1.09 13.33 41.40
CA SER A 595 -2.19 13.40 42.37
C SER A 595 -1.71 13.47 43.81
N SER A 596 -0.75 12.60 44.18
CA SER A 596 -0.11 12.60 45.51
C SER A 596 0.60 13.92 45.82
N LYS A 597 1.28 14.52 44.82
CA LYS A 597 1.93 15.83 44.98
C LYS A 597 0.91 16.93 45.24
N LEU A 598 -0.19 16.97 44.52
CA LEU A 598 -1.29 17.94 44.73
C LEU A 598 -1.92 17.79 46.14
N ALA A 599 -2.14 16.55 46.59
CA ALA A 599 -2.66 16.26 47.89
C ALA A 599 -1.74 16.77 49.03
N GLN A 600 -0.40 16.58 48.84
CA GLN A 600 0.62 17.14 49.78
C GLN A 600 0.62 18.67 49.76
N ASP A 601 0.62 19.28 48.57
CA ASP A 601 0.65 20.73 48.38
C ASP A 601 -0.56 21.41 49.08
N ILE A 602 -1.77 20.85 48.98
CA ILE A 602 -2.94 21.41 49.65
C ILE A 602 -2.86 21.22 51.16
N ALA A 603 -2.36 20.09 51.64
CA ALA A 603 -2.19 19.87 53.07
C ALA A 603 -1.23 20.89 53.66
N VAL A 604 -0.10 21.18 53.02
CA VAL A 604 0.86 22.19 53.38
C VAL A 604 0.28 23.60 53.35
N LYS A 605 -0.42 23.96 52.22
CA LYS A 605 -1.10 25.29 52.11
C LYS A 605 -2.09 25.53 53.23
N LYS A 606 -2.95 24.56 53.56
CA LYS A 606 -3.94 24.66 54.64
C LYS A 606 -3.28 24.72 56.02
N SER A 607 -2.14 24.08 56.24
CA SER A 607 -1.43 24.16 57.53
C SER A 607 -0.83 25.55 57.81
N ILE A 608 -0.41 26.27 56.77
CA ILE A 608 0.18 27.61 56.84
C ILE A 608 -0.91 28.68 56.84
N ALA A 609 -1.92 28.54 55.98
CA ALA A 609 -3.01 29.49 55.79
C ALA A 609 -4.35 28.74 55.73
N PRO A 610 -5.03 28.53 56.91
CA PRO A 610 -6.30 27.76 56.96
C PRO A 610 -7.45 28.32 56.12
N VAL A 611 -7.36 29.59 55.70
CA VAL A 611 -8.37 30.24 54.83
C VAL A 611 -8.26 29.85 53.36
N VAL A 612 -7.20 29.18 52.96
CA VAL A 612 -7.05 28.69 51.57
C VAL A 612 -8.11 27.67 51.30
N SER A 613 -8.92 27.92 50.27
CA SER A 613 -10.05 27.05 49.91
C SER A 613 -9.61 25.67 49.44
N GLY A 614 -8.57 25.62 48.57
CA GLY A 614 -8.01 24.40 47.98
C GLY A 614 -9.04 23.63 47.11
N ILE A 615 -10.07 24.33 46.65
CA ILE A 615 -11.15 23.70 45.83
C ILE A 615 -10.57 23.12 44.56
N TYR A 616 -9.69 23.84 43.87
CA TYR A 616 -9.05 23.39 42.62
C TYR A 616 -8.30 22.08 42.83
N GLU A 617 -7.37 22.07 43.80
CA GLU A 617 -6.52 20.89 44.04
C GLU A 617 -7.36 19.70 44.53
N THR A 618 -8.35 19.94 45.42
CA THR A 618 -9.23 18.86 45.93
C THR A 618 -10.06 18.24 44.78
N THR A 619 -10.67 19.08 43.92
CA THR A 619 -11.43 18.60 42.76
C THR A 619 -10.57 17.81 41.80
N LEU A 620 -9.35 18.31 41.51
CA LEU A 620 -8.45 17.64 40.60
C LEU A 620 -7.92 16.30 41.16
N VAL A 621 -7.53 16.27 42.45
CA VAL A 621 -7.15 15.03 43.13
C VAL A 621 -8.24 13.97 43.09
N THR A 622 -9.48 14.37 43.38
CA THR A 622 -10.64 13.46 43.33
C THR A 622 -10.76 12.87 41.92
N ARG A 623 -10.81 13.74 40.90
CA ARG A 623 -10.95 13.25 39.50
C ARG A 623 -9.81 12.38 39.05
N LEU A 624 -8.56 12.72 39.41
CA LEU A 624 -7.39 11.89 39.08
C LEU A 624 -7.44 10.53 39.80
N SER A 625 -7.96 10.47 41.04
CA SER A 625 -8.15 9.20 41.74
C SER A 625 -9.20 8.32 41.07
N ASP A 626 -10.34 8.91 40.67
CA ASP A 626 -11.35 8.19 39.88
C ASP A 626 -10.77 7.62 38.58
N LEU A 627 -9.95 8.44 37.86
CA LEU A 627 -9.29 8.01 36.61
C LEU A 627 -8.26 6.90 36.86
N VAL A 628 -7.54 6.91 37.96
CA VAL A 628 -6.61 5.81 38.31
C VAL A 628 -7.39 4.50 38.50
N GLU A 629 -8.53 4.53 39.19
CA GLU A 629 -9.39 3.36 39.37
C GLU A 629 -9.98 2.87 38.03
N ASP A 630 -10.47 3.79 37.19
CA ASP A 630 -11.01 3.48 35.85
C ASP A 630 -9.93 2.85 34.96
N ILE A 631 -8.71 3.41 34.94
CA ILE A 631 -7.58 2.90 34.15
C ILE A 631 -7.17 1.52 34.67
N ASP A 632 -7.01 1.33 35.97
CA ASP A 632 -6.62 0.03 36.55
C ASP A 632 -7.64 -1.06 36.23
N ALA A 633 -8.93 -0.77 36.38
CA ALA A 633 -9.99 -1.69 36.04
C ALA A 633 -9.97 -2.06 34.54
N ALA A 634 -9.77 -1.08 33.63
CA ALA A 634 -9.69 -1.33 32.20
C ALA A 634 -8.44 -2.11 31.81
N VAL A 635 -7.31 -1.87 32.46
CA VAL A 635 -6.07 -2.66 32.28
C VAL A 635 -6.28 -4.11 32.66
N GLU A 636 -6.89 -4.39 33.81
CA GLU A 636 -7.13 -5.75 34.27
C GLU A 636 -8.14 -6.49 33.34
N ASP A 637 -9.17 -5.76 32.86
CA ASP A 637 -10.14 -6.30 31.92
C ASP A 637 -9.50 -6.65 30.55
N LEU A 638 -8.62 -5.81 30.03
CA LEU A 638 -7.87 -6.07 28.81
C LEU A 638 -6.86 -7.23 29.01
N ALA A 639 -6.16 -7.27 30.14
CA ALA A 639 -5.22 -8.34 30.46
C ALA A 639 -5.93 -9.71 30.59
N ALA A 640 -7.12 -9.76 31.18
CA ALA A 640 -7.93 -10.98 31.25
C ALA A 640 -8.39 -11.45 29.86
N ALA A 641 -8.76 -10.52 28.99
CA ALA A 641 -9.09 -10.81 27.60
C ALA A 641 -7.87 -11.37 26.81
N LEU A 642 -6.69 -10.79 26.98
CA LEU A 642 -5.43 -11.29 26.40
C LEU A 642 -5.11 -12.70 26.87
N ALA A 643 -5.27 -13.00 28.16
CA ALA A 643 -5.08 -14.35 28.70
C ALA A 643 -6.06 -15.40 28.12
N THR A 644 -7.23 -14.96 27.68
CA THR A 644 -8.20 -15.80 26.97
C THR A 644 -7.80 -15.96 25.50
N PHE A 645 -7.44 -14.88 24.84
CA PHE A 645 -6.96 -14.85 23.45
C PHE A 645 -5.78 -15.81 23.22
N HIS A 646 -4.82 -15.86 24.13
CA HIS A 646 -3.63 -16.73 24.02
C HIS A 646 -3.95 -18.24 24.09
N LYS A 647 -5.19 -18.62 24.40
CA LYS A 647 -5.63 -20.02 24.42
C LYS A 647 -6.32 -20.45 23.13
N ILE A 648 -6.52 -19.54 22.18
CA ILE A 648 -7.20 -19.80 20.92
C ILE A 648 -6.16 -20.10 19.85
N ASP A 649 -6.13 -21.34 19.38
CA ASP A 649 -5.21 -21.79 18.33
C ASP A 649 -5.74 -21.47 16.92
N ASP A 650 -7.07 -21.56 16.72
CA ASP A 650 -7.68 -21.28 15.41
C ASP A 650 -7.51 -19.82 15.02
N VAL A 651 -6.95 -19.60 13.83
CA VAL A 651 -6.61 -18.25 13.34
C VAL A 651 -7.84 -17.41 13.08
N THR A 652 -8.92 -18.00 12.61
CA THR A 652 -10.17 -17.31 12.29
C THR A 652 -10.90 -16.91 13.57
N GLU A 653 -11.02 -17.86 14.52
CA GLU A 653 -11.63 -17.61 15.82
C GLU A 653 -10.88 -16.51 16.59
N SER A 654 -9.54 -16.60 16.61
CA SER A 654 -8.70 -15.59 17.28
C SER A 654 -8.79 -14.22 16.62
N ALA A 655 -8.86 -14.12 15.28
CA ALA A 655 -9.05 -12.87 14.58
C ALA A 655 -10.43 -12.24 14.85
N ASN A 656 -11.48 -13.04 14.96
CA ASN A 656 -12.81 -12.57 15.38
C ASN A 656 -12.81 -12.08 16.82
N MET A 657 -12.14 -12.78 17.73
CA MET A 657 -11.99 -12.30 19.12
C MET A 657 -11.23 -10.97 19.20
N VAL A 658 -10.22 -10.77 18.36
CA VAL A 658 -9.54 -9.46 18.26
C VAL A 658 -10.54 -8.36 17.91
N ARG A 659 -11.34 -8.56 16.84
CA ARG A 659 -12.34 -7.59 16.40
C ARG A 659 -13.41 -7.32 17.45
N ASP A 660 -13.96 -8.37 18.05
CA ASP A 660 -15.18 -8.29 18.87
C ASP A 660 -14.89 -8.02 20.35
N VAL A 661 -13.68 -8.31 20.83
CA VAL A 661 -13.33 -8.21 22.27
C VAL A 661 -12.10 -7.32 22.50
N LEU A 662 -10.94 -7.60 21.85
CA LEU A 662 -9.71 -6.87 22.18
C LEU A 662 -9.79 -5.41 21.75
N LEU A 663 -10.18 -5.11 20.51
CA LEU A 663 -10.29 -3.72 20.04
C LEU A 663 -11.25 -2.86 20.85
N PRO A 664 -12.47 -3.32 21.21
CA PRO A 664 -13.35 -2.58 22.13
C PRO A 664 -12.73 -2.33 23.51
N LYS A 665 -12.02 -3.31 24.09
CA LYS A 665 -11.38 -3.13 25.39
C LYS A 665 -10.16 -2.21 25.33
N MET A 666 -9.39 -2.24 24.23
CA MET A 666 -8.33 -1.25 23.97
C MET A 666 -8.89 0.17 23.93
N ALA A 667 -10.02 0.37 23.23
CA ALA A 667 -10.68 1.66 23.19
C ALA A 667 -11.18 2.11 24.58
N ALA A 668 -11.73 1.18 25.38
CA ALA A 668 -12.18 1.44 26.75
C ALA A 668 -11.01 1.83 27.68
N LEU A 669 -9.83 1.24 27.52
CA LEU A 669 -8.63 1.63 28.27
C LEU A 669 -8.09 2.99 27.81
N ARG A 670 -8.11 3.27 26.51
CA ARG A 670 -7.60 4.52 25.95
C ARG A 670 -8.34 5.74 26.49
N ALA A 671 -9.67 5.70 26.57
CA ALA A 671 -10.49 6.85 26.92
C ALA A 671 -10.13 7.49 28.28
N PRO A 672 -10.04 6.78 29.41
CA PRO A 672 -9.63 7.37 30.68
C PRO A 672 -8.14 7.77 30.69
N CYS A 673 -7.26 7.12 29.95
CA CYS A 673 -5.86 7.50 29.82
C CYS A 673 -5.70 8.84 29.08
N ASP A 674 -6.43 9.07 27.99
CA ASP A 674 -6.39 10.33 27.22
C ASP A 674 -7.02 11.48 28.05
N GLU A 675 -8.03 11.22 28.90
CA GLU A 675 -8.53 12.22 29.86
C GLU A 675 -7.48 12.52 30.95
N ALA A 676 -6.79 11.51 31.45
CA ALA A 676 -5.74 11.69 32.46
C ALA A 676 -4.57 12.52 31.91
N GLU A 677 -4.21 12.37 30.61
CA GLU A 677 -3.21 13.20 29.94
C GLU A 677 -3.58 14.70 30.03
N GLN A 678 -4.82 15.05 29.72
CA GLN A 678 -5.29 16.45 29.74
C GLN A 678 -5.35 17.08 31.13
N ARG A 679 -5.38 16.25 32.18
CA ARG A 679 -5.48 16.70 33.59
C ARG A 679 -4.17 16.61 34.36
N THR A 680 -3.20 15.90 33.86
CA THR A 680 -1.88 15.76 34.45
C THR A 680 -0.96 16.88 33.94
N ALA A 681 -0.19 17.49 34.83
CA ALA A 681 0.75 18.52 34.42
C ALA A 681 1.73 17.98 33.35
N GLU A 682 2.04 18.79 32.33
CA GLU A 682 2.88 18.43 31.19
C GLU A 682 4.22 17.82 31.63
N GLY A 683 4.93 18.44 32.57
CA GLY A 683 6.17 17.92 33.11
C GLY A 683 6.08 16.64 33.97
N CYS A 684 4.86 16.12 34.21
CA CYS A 684 4.59 14.88 34.92
C CYS A 684 4.10 13.75 33.96
N TRP A 685 3.64 14.10 32.76
CA TRP A 685 3.21 13.12 31.76
C TRP A 685 4.43 12.33 31.23
N PRO A 686 4.33 10.98 31.07
CA PRO A 686 5.50 10.14 30.93
C PRO A 686 6.11 10.08 29.51
N PHE A 687 5.41 10.59 28.50
CA PHE A 687 5.85 10.54 27.09
C PHE A 687 5.31 11.73 26.29
N PRO A 688 5.88 12.03 25.09
CA PRO A 688 5.43 13.13 24.24
C PRO A 688 3.96 13.03 23.86
N THR A 689 3.28 14.17 23.87
CA THR A 689 1.87 14.32 23.48
C THR A 689 1.70 14.39 21.95
N TYR A 690 0.47 14.38 21.46
CA TYR A 690 0.19 14.63 20.03
C TYR A 690 0.66 16.02 19.60
N GLY A 691 0.56 17.03 20.47
CA GLY A 691 1.07 18.36 20.18
C GLY A 691 2.59 18.34 19.91
N ASP A 692 3.36 17.62 20.75
CA ASP A 692 4.79 17.48 20.56
C ASP A 692 5.15 16.75 19.27
N LEU A 693 4.46 15.66 18.95
CA LEU A 693 4.77 14.82 17.80
C LEU A 693 4.36 15.44 16.47
N LEU A 694 3.17 16.06 16.39
CA LEU A 694 2.63 16.62 15.16
C LEU A 694 3.20 18.00 14.81
N PHE A 695 3.69 18.74 15.82
CA PHE A 695 4.20 20.10 15.63
C PHE A 695 5.67 20.28 16.00
N GLY A 696 6.34 19.23 16.49
CA GLY A 696 7.72 19.30 16.97
C GLY A 696 8.81 19.25 15.89
N VAL A 697 8.46 19.01 14.62
CA VAL A 697 9.41 19.06 13.49
C VAL A 697 9.38 20.48 12.90
N GLU A 698 10.52 21.18 12.89
CA GLU A 698 10.66 22.58 12.43
C GLU A 698 11.51 22.72 11.15
#